data_caf56a3b70583c0da53c835fa0a126c0
#
_entry.id   caf56a3b70583c0da53c835fa0a126c0
#
_cell.length_a   1.000
_cell.length_b   1.000
_cell.length_c   1.000
_cell.angle_alpha   90.00
_cell.angle_beta   90.00
_cell.angle_gamma   90.00
#
_symmetry.space_group_name_H-M   'P 1'
#
loop_
_entity.id
_entity.type
_entity.pdbx_description
1 polymer ?
#
loop_
_entity_poly.entity_id
_entity_poly.type
_entity_poly.pdbx_seq_one_letter_code
_entity_poly.pdbx_strand_id
1 'polypeptide(L)'
;MFGLPAIDIFIIALYFSVVIGIGIWASRRVRNVEDYFLAGRRFGKFIQTFAAFGQGTSADNAVGVTTTTFSNGIAGVWSSLLYLVATPMYWLVMPWMRRLRILTLGDFFAERYGSKAMAGVYAVIGSVGMMTIISVGFAAMTKTIVALTPKPLEVLTAAERLEYDQAQSLEQLQAQDYQTLTPSQKTLLHKLTQLQPRKLFSYINANILIWVVCGVVLVYAVAGGLEAAFLTDALQGIFIIILSVLLFPFAWAKINAIHGGNGPLDALATVHAQLPESFFEIFGSPAAMDFAWYYIAALTLMVTINVVIQPNSLVANASAKGEYECRFGFVAGNYIKRFCTVLWGFFALSAVVLYHDKVHNPDLVWGYATLDLLGPLNLGLVGLMIACLMAALMSTADCLMITGSSLLTHNIYHPLFPHHSERHYVMIGRWLGALVVIGGALIATQFDTILQQLKLWWELNVMVAASFWLGMKWRRANKTGAWSSIIVTALLFFALPILLPILLPGLRTQTNLLKTTEPQTIMRTYQAREMDVTQRQQDIKQWQTLSDLEKQSTPQPAHLELGQSFTKTFQHPRRSIFWTKGIKQDSQGRAYGSGMLSLELVLLDRLGLALHDNCYALNETLRILIRTLVPFLILIGVSLRTSTDATDRLDRFYAKMKTPVLTDPEADTRALASSVQHPGDLDRKKLFPKSSWEFHKWTRTDFWGFLISCVIAVAVVGLLIMLTQIGA
;
A
#
# COMPACT_ATOMS: atom_id res chain seq x y z
N MET A 1 -2.94 5.58 -33.32
CA MET A 1 -2.20 6.48 -32.43
C MET A 1 -1.83 5.66 -31.19
N PHE A 2 -0.60 5.56 -30.81
CA PHE A 2 -0.10 4.70 -29.71
C PHE A 2 -0.45 3.20 -29.77
N GLY A 3 -0.81 2.67 -30.94
CA GLY A 3 -1.21 1.26 -31.12
C GLY A 3 -2.64 0.92 -30.67
N LEU A 4 -3.41 1.90 -30.21
CA LEU A 4 -4.80 1.69 -29.78
C LEU A 4 -5.79 1.96 -30.93
N PRO A 5 -6.86 1.15 -31.04
CA PRO A 5 -7.99 1.42 -31.93
C PRO A 5 -8.69 2.75 -31.63
N ALA A 6 -9.35 3.33 -32.62
CA ALA A 6 -10.03 4.63 -32.45
C ALA A 6 -11.16 4.58 -31.40
N ILE A 7 -11.83 3.45 -31.28
CA ILE A 7 -12.89 3.25 -30.27
C ILE A 7 -12.37 3.31 -28.84
N ASP A 8 -11.18 2.77 -28.57
CA ASP A 8 -10.55 2.84 -27.26
C ASP A 8 -10.20 4.28 -26.89
N ILE A 9 -9.65 5.04 -27.84
CA ILE A 9 -9.34 6.48 -27.66
C ILE A 9 -10.63 7.28 -27.39
N PHE A 10 -11.71 6.95 -28.12
CA PHE A 10 -13.01 7.61 -27.92
C PHE A 10 -13.55 7.38 -26.50
N ILE A 11 -13.49 6.15 -25.97
CA ILE A 11 -13.96 5.82 -24.62
C ILE A 11 -13.13 6.55 -23.56
N ILE A 12 -11.80 6.60 -23.71
CA ILE A 12 -10.92 7.36 -22.82
C ILE A 12 -11.28 8.86 -22.84
N ALA A 13 -11.45 9.42 -24.04
CA ALA A 13 -11.80 10.84 -24.20
C ALA A 13 -13.18 11.16 -23.61
N LEU A 14 -14.16 10.28 -23.80
CA LEU A 14 -15.50 10.42 -23.22
C LEU A 14 -15.44 10.41 -21.69
N TYR A 15 -14.69 9.47 -21.08
CA TYR A 15 -14.49 9.41 -19.64
C TYR A 15 -13.92 10.73 -19.10
N PHE A 16 -12.82 11.23 -19.68
CA PHE A 16 -12.22 12.50 -19.26
C PHE A 16 -13.16 13.68 -19.42
N SER A 17 -13.93 13.73 -20.52
CA SER A 17 -14.88 14.80 -20.77
C SER A 17 -15.96 14.87 -19.68
N VAL A 18 -16.49 13.71 -19.26
CA VAL A 18 -17.48 13.61 -18.18
C VAL A 18 -16.88 14.05 -16.84
N VAL A 19 -15.70 13.56 -16.48
CA VAL A 19 -15.05 13.87 -15.21
C VAL A 19 -14.68 15.35 -15.13
N ILE A 20 -14.08 15.92 -16.19
CA ILE A 20 -13.76 17.36 -16.26
C ILE A 20 -15.06 18.20 -16.17
N GLY A 21 -16.13 17.79 -16.84
CA GLY A 21 -17.44 18.44 -16.77
C GLY A 21 -17.99 18.52 -15.34
N ILE A 22 -17.94 17.40 -14.59
CA ILE A 22 -18.31 17.34 -13.17
C ILE A 22 -17.42 18.26 -12.33
N GLY A 23 -16.10 18.23 -12.56
CA GLY A 23 -15.14 19.09 -11.87
C GLY A 23 -15.41 20.57 -12.04
N ILE A 24 -15.67 21.02 -13.29
CA ILE A 24 -16.00 22.42 -13.60
C ILE A 24 -17.34 22.80 -12.96
N TRP A 25 -18.34 21.93 -13.00
CA TRP A 25 -19.64 22.20 -12.38
C TRP A 25 -19.53 22.37 -10.86
N ALA A 26 -18.81 21.47 -10.18
CA ALA A 26 -18.61 21.51 -8.73
C ALA A 26 -17.74 22.72 -8.30
N SER A 27 -16.74 23.11 -9.11
CA SER A 27 -15.87 24.25 -8.80
C SER A 27 -16.60 25.57 -8.61
N ARG A 28 -17.78 25.71 -9.24
CA ARG A 28 -18.65 26.91 -9.11
C ARG A 28 -19.31 27.04 -7.74
N ARG A 29 -19.30 25.98 -6.92
CA ARG A 29 -19.90 25.94 -5.58
C ARG A 29 -18.94 26.32 -4.46
N VAL A 30 -17.63 26.31 -4.74
CA VAL A 30 -16.59 26.65 -3.77
C VAL A 30 -16.59 28.15 -3.49
N ARG A 31 -16.88 28.53 -2.24
CA ARG A 31 -16.94 29.93 -1.79
C ARG A 31 -15.87 30.32 -0.79
N ASN A 32 -15.46 29.35 0.08
CA ASN A 32 -14.53 29.59 1.18
C ASN A 32 -13.57 28.38 1.34
N VAL A 33 -12.66 28.48 2.29
CA VAL A 33 -11.65 27.44 2.61
C VAL A 33 -12.30 26.14 3.09
N GLU A 34 -13.38 26.22 3.91
CA GLU A 34 -14.09 25.04 4.40
C GLU A 34 -14.83 24.30 3.26
N ASP A 35 -15.43 25.04 2.32
CA ASP A 35 -16.03 24.43 1.13
C ASP A 35 -14.97 23.73 0.28
N TYR A 36 -13.81 24.36 0.09
CA TYR A 36 -12.72 23.79 -0.74
C TYR A 36 -12.10 22.54 -0.13
N PHE A 37 -11.81 22.53 1.18
CA PHE A 37 -11.07 21.44 1.83
C PHE A 37 -11.95 20.40 2.52
N LEU A 38 -13.20 20.74 2.93
CA LEU A 38 -14.10 19.82 3.66
C LEU A 38 -15.52 19.75 3.04
N ALA A 39 -15.74 20.37 1.87
CA ALA A 39 -17.03 20.38 1.18
C ALA A 39 -18.21 20.79 2.09
N GLY A 40 -17.98 21.71 3.03
CA GLY A 40 -19.00 22.23 3.97
C GLY A 40 -19.61 21.15 4.88
N ARG A 41 -18.97 20.00 5.07
CA ARG A 41 -19.40 18.88 5.96
C ARG A 41 -20.83 18.39 5.67
N ARG A 42 -21.19 18.21 4.40
CA ARG A 42 -22.60 17.95 3.97
C ARG A 42 -22.85 16.52 3.48
N PHE A 43 -21.85 15.66 3.43
CA PHE A 43 -21.97 14.36 2.78
C PHE A 43 -22.72 13.30 3.60
N GLY A 44 -23.70 12.64 2.94
CA GLY A 44 -24.42 11.50 3.46
C GLY A 44 -23.70 10.16 3.24
N LYS A 45 -24.32 9.07 3.72
CA LYS A 45 -23.76 7.72 3.71
C LYS A 45 -23.26 7.25 2.34
N PHE A 46 -24.03 7.47 1.28
CA PHE A 46 -23.71 7.00 -0.07
C PHE A 46 -22.41 7.63 -0.57
N ILE A 47 -22.32 8.97 -0.58
CA ILE A 47 -21.13 9.69 -1.03
C ILE A 47 -19.93 9.33 -0.14
N GLN A 48 -20.12 9.26 1.19
CA GLN A 48 -19.06 8.85 2.12
C GLN A 48 -18.53 7.44 1.85
N THR A 49 -19.40 6.49 1.46
CA THR A 49 -18.99 5.12 1.13
C THR A 49 -18.14 5.10 -0.13
N PHE A 50 -18.59 5.76 -1.20
CA PHE A 50 -17.84 5.78 -2.46
C PHE A 50 -16.59 6.64 -2.38
N ALA A 51 -16.61 7.74 -1.63
CA ALA A 51 -15.41 8.54 -1.36
C ALA A 51 -14.37 7.74 -0.57
N ALA A 52 -14.77 7.00 0.48
CA ALA A 52 -13.86 6.14 1.23
C ALA A 52 -13.35 4.95 0.39
N PHE A 53 -14.18 4.40 -0.47
CA PHE A 53 -13.80 3.33 -1.41
C PHE A 53 -12.82 3.86 -2.46
N GLY A 54 -13.15 4.96 -3.14
CA GLY A 54 -12.34 5.55 -4.21
C GLY A 54 -11.00 6.05 -3.70
N GLN A 55 -10.97 6.92 -2.68
CA GLN A 55 -9.71 7.43 -2.14
C GLN A 55 -8.79 6.34 -1.57
N GLY A 56 -9.38 5.23 -1.11
CA GLY A 56 -8.64 4.09 -0.58
C GLY A 56 -8.20 3.08 -1.64
N THR A 57 -8.65 3.21 -2.90
CA THR A 57 -8.48 2.20 -3.94
C THR A 57 -7.90 2.83 -5.21
N SER A 58 -6.59 2.94 -5.25
CA SER A 58 -5.86 3.42 -6.43
C SER A 58 -5.50 2.27 -7.38
N ALA A 59 -5.05 2.60 -8.58
CA ALA A 59 -4.61 1.65 -9.60
C ALA A 59 -3.54 0.67 -9.11
N ASP A 60 -2.67 1.10 -8.19
CA ASP A 60 -1.65 0.27 -7.57
C ASP A 60 -2.21 -0.92 -6.78
N ASN A 61 -3.44 -0.83 -6.28
CA ASN A 61 -4.03 -1.92 -5.50
C ASN A 61 -4.35 -3.13 -6.37
N ALA A 62 -5.02 -2.94 -7.52
CA ALA A 62 -5.32 -4.03 -8.43
C ALA A 62 -4.03 -4.60 -9.05
N VAL A 63 -3.16 -3.72 -9.56
CA VAL A 63 -1.88 -4.12 -10.16
C VAL A 63 -0.96 -4.76 -9.13
N GLY A 64 -0.80 -4.14 -7.95
CA GLY A 64 0.11 -4.62 -6.91
C GLY A 64 -0.33 -5.94 -6.28
N VAL A 65 -1.64 -6.16 -6.04
CA VAL A 65 -2.15 -7.46 -5.58
C VAL A 65 -1.93 -8.53 -6.65
N THR A 66 -2.18 -8.20 -7.92
CA THR A 66 -1.92 -9.13 -9.03
C THR A 66 -0.44 -9.47 -9.13
N THR A 67 0.46 -8.48 -9.05
CA THR A 67 1.91 -8.66 -9.04
C THR A 67 2.37 -9.60 -7.92
N THR A 68 1.94 -9.33 -6.70
CA THR A 68 2.35 -10.13 -5.53
C THR A 68 1.77 -11.53 -5.53
N THR A 69 0.52 -11.69 -5.98
CA THR A 69 -0.13 -13.00 -6.06
C THR A 69 0.41 -13.83 -7.23
N PHE A 70 0.69 -13.22 -8.37
CA PHE A 70 1.31 -13.89 -9.50
C PHE A 70 2.67 -14.49 -9.13
N SER A 71 3.46 -13.80 -8.31
CA SER A 71 4.79 -14.26 -7.86
C SER A 71 4.76 -15.24 -6.70
N ASN A 72 3.81 -15.08 -5.77
CA ASN A 72 3.87 -15.72 -4.45
C ASN A 72 2.62 -16.56 -4.13
N GLY A 73 1.77 -16.81 -5.12
CA GLY A 73 0.48 -17.45 -4.90
C GLY A 73 -0.49 -16.55 -4.10
N ILE A 74 -1.56 -17.14 -3.57
CA ILE A 74 -2.64 -16.43 -2.90
C ILE A 74 -2.19 -15.66 -1.65
N ALA A 75 -1.07 -16.06 -1.02
CA ALA A 75 -0.46 -15.30 0.06
C ALA A 75 -0.13 -13.84 -0.32
N GLY A 76 0.11 -13.57 -1.61
CA GLY A 76 0.35 -12.22 -2.14
C GLY A 76 -0.81 -11.25 -1.94
N VAL A 77 -2.04 -11.73 -1.74
CA VAL A 77 -3.23 -10.92 -1.43
C VAL A 77 -3.03 -10.10 -0.15
N TRP A 78 -2.22 -10.59 0.80
CA TRP A 78 -1.92 -9.88 2.04
C TRP A 78 -1.21 -8.55 1.82
N SER A 79 -0.60 -8.30 0.68
CA SER A 79 -0.05 -6.97 0.33
C SER A 79 -1.09 -5.83 0.47
N SER A 80 -2.37 -6.12 0.26
CA SER A 80 -3.49 -5.18 0.44
C SER A 80 -4.47 -5.60 1.55
N LEU A 81 -4.59 -6.90 1.84
CA LEU A 81 -5.58 -7.42 2.81
C LEU A 81 -5.19 -7.15 4.27
N LEU A 82 -3.96 -6.70 4.56
CA LEU A 82 -3.49 -6.29 5.90
C LEU A 82 -4.45 -5.33 6.62
N TYR A 83 -5.09 -4.45 5.87
CA TYR A 83 -6.05 -3.48 6.42
C TYR A 83 -7.41 -4.10 6.77
N LEU A 84 -7.68 -5.36 6.43
CA LEU A 84 -8.94 -6.04 6.76
C LEU A 84 -9.14 -6.11 8.27
N VAL A 85 -8.09 -6.47 9.01
CA VAL A 85 -8.12 -6.57 10.48
C VAL A 85 -8.28 -5.19 11.14
N ALA A 86 -7.78 -4.12 10.50
CA ALA A 86 -7.95 -2.75 10.96
C ALA A 86 -9.38 -2.22 10.72
N THR A 87 -10.11 -2.75 9.72
CA THR A 87 -11.42 -2.21 9.30
C THR A 87 -12.48 -2.19 10.41
N PRO A 88 -12.63 -3.21 11.28
CA PRO A 88 -13.54 -3.13 12.41
C PRO A 88 -13.24 -1.98 13.38
N MET A 89 -11.96 -1.65 13.59
CA MET A 89 -11.54 -0.55 14.47
C MET A 89 -11.98 0.80 13.93
N TYR A 90 -12.15 0.95 12.62
CA TYR A 90 -12.63 2.21 12.02
C TYR A 90 -14.02 2.58 12.50
N TRP A 91 -14.88 1.60 12.81
CA TRP A 91 -16.20 1.85 13.37
C TRP A 91 -16.13 2.62 14.69
N LEU A 92 -15.12 2.36 15.50
CA LEU A 92 -14.93 2.98 16.80
C LEU A 92 -14.15 4.32 16.73
N VAL A 93 -13.21 4.40 15.79
CA VAL A 93 -12.20 5.49 15.78
C VAL A 93 -12.58 6.63 14.83
N MET A 94 -13.19 6.33 13.67
CA MET A 94 -13.48 7.38 12.68
C MET A 94 -14.42 8.49 13.17
N PRO A 95 -15.41 8.25 14.07
CA PRO A 95 -16.16 9.33 14.69
C PRO A 95 -15.30 10.38 15.41
N TRP A 96 -14.09 10.01 15.87
CA TRP A 96 -13.18 10.97 16.50
C TRP A 96 -12.79 12.08 15.52
N MET A 97 -12.58 11.74 14.26
CA MET A 97 -12.25 12.71 13.20
C MET A 97 -13.36 13.76 13.03
N ARG A 98 -14.60 13.35 13.15
CA ARG A 98 -15.73 14.28 13.11
C ARG A 98 -15.85 15.10 14.39
N ARG A 99 -15.58 14.48 15.57
CA ARG A 99 -15.61 15.15 16.89
C ARG A 99 -14.49 16.17 17.05
N LEU A 100 -13.36 15.99 16.39
CA LEU A 100 -12.27 16.98 16.43
C LEU A 100 -12.70 18.35 15.88
N ARG A 101 -13.68 18.42 14.97
CA ARG A 101 -14.19 19.69 14.39
C ARG A 101 -13.08 20.61 13.87
N ILE A 102 -11.96 20.06 13.44
CA ILE A 102 -10.79 20.76 12.88
C ILE A 102 -10.79 20.70 11.37
N LEU A 103 -9.94 21.48 10.73
CA LEU A 103 -9.75 21.51 9.27
C LEU A 103 -8.71 20.48 8.83
N THR A 104 -7.61 20.41 9.56
CA THR A 104 -6.50 19.49 9.27
C THR A 104 -6.11 18.70 10.51
N LEU A 105 -5.47 17.53 10.32
CA LEU A 105 -4.98 16.76 11.46
C LEU A 105 -3.77 17.45 12.15
N GLY A 106 -3.13 18.42 11.49
CA GLY A 106 -2.13 19.31 12.11
C GLY A 106 -2.71 20.10 13.29
N ASP A 107 -3.97 20.53 13.19
CA ASP A 107 -4.65 21.29 14.25
C ASP A 107 -4.83 20.49 15.54
N PHE A 108 -4.93 19.16 15.44
CA PHE A 108 -4.92 18.28 16.62
C PHE A 108 -3.69 18.54 17.50
N PHE A 109 -2.51 18.64 16.89
CA PHE A 109 -1.26 18.86 17.62
C PHE A 109 -1.20 20.27 18.22
N ALA A 110 -1.73 21.27 17.52
CA ALA A 110 -1.85 22.63 18.03
C ALA A 110 -2.82 22.71 19.21
N GLU A 111 -3.99 22.11 19.13
CA GLU A 111 -5.00 22.12 20.19
C GLU A 111 -4.60 21.25 21.38
N ARG A 112 -4.18 20.02 21.13
CA ARG A 112 -3.89 19.04 22.19
C ARG A 112 -2.62 19.35 22.98
N TYR A 113 -1.55 19.74 22.28
CA TYR A 113 -0.23 20.00 22.90
C TYR A 113 0.13 21.48 22.97
N GLY A 114 -0.70 22.38 22.43
CA GLY A 114 -0.42 23.81 22.42
C GLY A 114 0.82 24.15 21.58
N SER A 115 1.07 23.45 20.48
CA SER A 115 2.28 23.62 19.68
C SER A 115 1.98 23.79 18.20
N LYS A 116 1.98 25.05 17.73
CA LYS A 116 1.86 25.36 16.30
C LYS A 116 3.04 24.78 15.49
N ALA A 117 4.25 24.74 16.09
CA ALA A 117 5.42 24.12 15.44
C ALA A 117 5.22 22.63 15.20
N MET A 118 4.60 21.89 16.16
CA MET A 118 4.27 20.48 15.97
C MET A 118 3.25 20.26 14.84
N ALA A 119 2.26 21.16 14.75
CA ALA A 119 1.31 21.15 13.61
C ALA A 119 2.01 21.38 12.27
N GLY A 120 2.98 22.30 12.21
CA GLY A 120 3.81 22.54 11.02
C GLY A 120 4.67 21.33 10.63
N VAL A 121 5.32 20.70 11.62
CA VAL A 121 6.11 19.46 11.37
C VAL A 121 5.22 18.34 10.86
N TYR A 122 4.05 18.15 11.48
CA TYR A 122 3.07 17.18 10.98
C TYR A 122 2.61 17.51 9.55
N ALA A 123 2.41 18.79 9.24
CA ALA A 123 1.98 19.22 7.90
C ALA A 123 3.04 18.86 6.83
N VAL A 124 4.33 19.02 7.13
CA VAL A 124 5.41 18.61 6.22
C VAL A 124 5.42 17.09 6.05
N ILE A 125 5.46 16.33 7.16
CA ILE A 125 5.48 14.86 7.14
C ILE A 125 4.25 14.31 6.39
N GLY A 126 3.07 14.84 6.71
CA GLY A 126 1.82 14.43 6.08
C GLY A 126 1.78 14.73 4.59
N SER A 127 2.24 15.92 4.17
CA SER A 127 2.27 16.30 2.75
C SER A 127 3.25 15.46 1.94
N VAL A 128 4.46 15.20 2.47
CA VAL A 128 5.42 14.27 1.84
C VAL A 128 4.83 12.86 1.77
N GLY A 129 4.12 12.44 2.80
CA GLY A 129 3.39 11.18 2.79
C GLY A 129 2.31 11.12 1.69
N MET A 130 1.53 12.19 1.50
CA MET A 130 0.55 12.27 0.39
C MET A 130 1.23 12.18 -0.97
N MET A 131 2.36 12.90 -1.17
CA MET A 131 3.19 12.78 -2.38
C MET A 131 3.65 11.34 -2.62
N THR A 132 4.07 10.65 -1.56
CA THR A 132 4.54 9.26 -1.65
C THR A 132 3.42 8.30 -2.07
N ILE A 133 2.19 8.44 -1.56
CA ILE A 133 1.07 7.59 -2.00
C ILE A 133 0.70 7.90 -3.47
N ILE A 134 0.65 9.16 -3.87
CA ILE A 134 0.40 9.55 -5.26
C ILE A 134 1.45 8.92 -6.19
N SER A 135 2.72 8.88 -5.77
CA SER A 135 3.80 8.28 -6.56
C SER A 135 3.59 6.78 -6.82
N VAL A 136 3.03 6.06 -5.85
CA VAL A 136 2.68 4.64 -6.01
C VAL A 136 1.66 4.43 -7.13
N GLY A 137 0.63 5.29 -7.18
CA GLY A 137 -0.39 5.26 -8.23
C GLY A 137 0.19 5.57 -9.61
N PHE A 138 1.07 6.59 -9.72
CA PHE A 138 1.77 6.90 -10.97
C PHE A 138 2.64 5.74 -11.46
N ALA A 139 3.39 5.10 -10.57
CA ALA A 139 4.23 3.95 -10.91
C ALA A 139 3.40 2.77 -11.42
N ALA A 140 2.28 2.44 -10.76
CA ALA A 140 1.40 1.35 -11.16
C ALA A 140 0.77 1.61 -12.53
N MET A 141 0.23 2.82 -12.74
CA MET A 141 -0.37 3.21 -14.02
C MET A 141 0.65 3.18 -15.15
N THR A 142 1.84 3.71 -14.93
CA THR A 142 2.92 3.74 -15.91
C THR A 142 3.33 2.32 -16.30
N LYS A 143 3.52 1.42 -15.37
CA LYS A 143 3.86 0.01 -15.64
C LYS A 143 2.78 -0.68 -16.48
N THR A 144 1.52 -0.42 -16.18
CA THR A 144 0.40 -0.98 -16.96
C THR A 144 0.41 -0.46 -18.40
N ILE A 145 0.59 0.84 -18.63
CA ILE A 145 0.63 1.42 -19.98
C ILE A 145 1.86 0.92 -20.76
N VAL A 146 3.01 0.79 -20.12
CA VAL A 146 4.23 0.22 -20.72
C VAL A 146 3.96 -1.22 -21.18
N ALA A 147 3.22 -2.01 -20.40
CA ALA A 147 2.84 -3.37 -20.77
C ALA A 147 1.87 -3.43 -21.97
N LEU A 148 1.07 -2.39 -22.21
CA LEU A 148 0.16 -2.28 -23.35
C LEU A 148 0.87 -1.85 -24.65
N THR A 149 2.13 -1.45 -24.61
CA THR A 149 2.89 -0.95 -25.76
C THR A 149 4.26 -1.64 -25.90
N PRO A 150 4.32 -2.99 -25.92
CA PRO A 150 5.59 -3.71 -25.96
C PRO A 150 6.30 -3.55 -27.30
N LYS A 151 7.63 -3.49 -27.26
CA LYS A 151 8.48 -3.62 -28.46
C LYS A 151 8.55 -5.07 -28.88
N PRO A 152 8.34 -5.40 -30.17
CA PRO A 152 8.63 -6.73 -30.71
C PRO A 152 10.12 -7.07 -30.52
N LEU A 153 10.44 -8.36 -30.35
CA LEU A 153 11.82 -8.83 -30.15
C LEU A 153 12.77 -8.44 -31.30
N GLU A 154 12.22 -8.29 -32.51
CA GLU A 154 12.95 -7.95 -33.74
C GLU A 154 13.46 -6.50 -33.73
N VAL A 155 12.83 -5.63 -32.95
CA VAL A 155 13.12 -4.18 -32.91
C VAL A 155 13.98 -3.81 -31.69
N LEU A 156 14.36 -4.79 -30.86
CA LEU A 156 15.20 -4.54 -29.69
C LEU A 156 16.63 -4.16 -30.14
N THR A 157 17.20 -3.16 -29.46
CA THR A 157 18.62 -2.84 -29.62
C THR A 157 19.49 -3.97 -29.07
N ALA A 158 20.77 -4.04 -29.46
CA ALA A 158 21.67 -5.08 -29.00
C ALA A 158 21.79 -5.13 -27.46
N ALA A 159 21.78 -3.96 -26.79
CA ALA A 159 21.79 -3.88 -25.33
C ALA A 159 20.49 -4.39 -24.70
N GLU A 160 19.33 -4.01 -25.25
CA GLU A 160 18.01 -4.50 -24.81
C GLU A 160 17.88 -6.01 -25.03
N ARG A 161 18.44 -6.54 -26.12
CA ARG A 161 18.45 -7.96 -26.41
C ARG A 161 19.30 -8.76 -25.43
N LEU A 162 20.49 -8.25 -25.11
CA LEU A 162 21.34 -8.88 -24.09
C LEU A 162 20.65 -8.90 -22.71
N GLU A 163 20.01 -7.81 -22.32
CA GLU A 163 19.26 -7.73 -21.06
C GLU A 163 18.05 -8.70 -21.07
N TYR A 164 17.36 -8.81 -22.21
CA TYR A 164 16.28 -9.78 -22.41
C TYR A 164 16.75 -11.22 -22.25
N ASP A 165 17.88 -11.60 -22.89
CA ASP A 165 18.44 -12.93 -22.80
C ASP A 165 18.91 -13.28 -21.38
N GLN A 166 19.47 -12.30 -20.67
CA GLN A 166 19.80 -12.41 -19.24
C GLN A 166 18.57 -12.63 -18.37
N ALA A 167 17.47 -11.91 -18.65
CA ALA A 167 16.20 -12.07 -17.94
C ALA A 167 15.61 -13.45 -18.17
N GLN A 168 15.66 -13.95 -19.40
CA GLN A 168 15.21 -15.28 -19.75
C GLN A 168 16.04 -16.36 -19.05
N SER A 169 17.35 -16.19 -18.99
CA SER A 169 18.27 -17.10 -18.28
C SER A 169 17.99 -17.13 -16.78
N LEU A 170 17.74 -15.96 -16.17
CA LEU A 170 17.38 -15.86 -14.75
C LEU A 170 16.12 -16.67 -14.44
N GLU A 171 15.11 -16.53 -15.27
CA GLU A 171 13.84 -17.23 -15.10
C GLU A 171 13.97 -18.73 -15.23
N GLN A 172 14.67 -19.20 -16.26
CA GLN A 172 14.92 -20.64 -16.46
C GLN A 172 15.64 -21.25 -15.24
N LEU A 173 16.56 -20.50 -14.63
CA LEU A 173 17.26 -20.95 -13.43
C LEU A 173 16.39 -20.89 -12.17
N GLN A 174 15.48 -19.91 -12.07
CA GLN A 174 14.54 -19.80 -10.94
C GLN A 174 13.43 -20.86 -10.97
N ALA A 175 13.06 -21.31 -12.15
CA ALA A 175 12.05 -22.33 -12.35
C ALA A 175 12.51 -23.73 -11.96
N GLN A 176 13.83 -24.00 -12.01
CA GLN A 176 14.41 -25.29 -11.66
C GLN A 176 14.48 -25.51 -10.14
N ASP A 177 14.43 -26.78 -9.72
CA ASP A 177 14.74 -27.12 -8.33
C ASP A 177 16.21 -26.76 -8.05
N TYR A 178 16.44 -25.91 -7.06
CA TYR A 178 17.78 -25.43 -6.70
C TYR A 178 18.80 -26.58 -6.45
N GLN A 179 18.34 -27.73 -5.99
CA GLN A 179 19.21 -28.90 -5.76
C GLN A 179 19.71 -29.49 -7.06
N THR A 180 18.96 -29.36 -8.15
CA THR A 180 19.33 -29.89 -9.47
C THR A 180 20.22 -28.93 -10.27
N LEU A 181 20.45 -27.71 -9.77
CA LEU A 181 21.33 -26.73 -10.42
C LEU A 181 22.81 -27.07 -10.21
N THR A 182 23.57 -26.94 -11.28
CA THR A 182 25.04 -27.05 -11.23
C THR A 182 25.67 -25.89 -10.44
N PRO A 183 26.91 -26.02 -9.94
CA PRO A 183 27.60 -24.93 -9.25
C PRO A 183 27.73 -23.66 -10.09
N SER A 184 27.96 -23.77 -11.41
CA SER A 184 28.00 -22.67 -12.35
C SER A 184 26.65 -21.97 -12.50
N GLN A 185 25.56 -22.74 -12.61
CA GLN A 185 24.20 -22.23 -12.65
C GLN A 185 23.78 -21.53 -11.35
N LYS A 186 24.17 -22.06 -10.19
CA LYS A 186 23.93 -21.40 -8.89
C LYS A 186 24.62 -20.05 -8.80
N THR A 187 25.86 -19.94 -9.29
CA THR A 187 26.61 -18.68 -9.35
C THR A 187 25.94 -17.70 -10.31
N LEU A 188 25.55 -18.17 -11.49
CA LEU A 188 24.82 -17.36 -12.48
C LEU A 188 23.47 -16.87 -11.97
N LEU A 189 22.70 -17.74 -11.35
CA LEU A 189 21.43 -17.41 -10.69
C LEU A 189 21.62 -16.28 -9.67
N HIS A 190 22.64 -16.39 -8.83
CA HIS A 190 22.95 -15.37 -7.84
C HIS A 190 23.30 -14.01 -8.46
N LYS A 191 24.13 -14.04 -9.51
CA LYS A 191 24.52 -12.84 -10.27
C LYS A 191 23.31 -12.18 -10.95
N LEU A 192 22.50 -12.96 -11.65
CA LEU A 192 21.34 -12.45 -12.38
C LEU A 192 20.23 -11.96 -11.44
N THR A 193 20.06 -12.60 -10.27
CA THR A 193 19.13 -12.14 -9.24
C THR A 193 19.52 -10.76 -8.68
N GLN A 194 20.83 -10.45 -8.62
CA GLN A 194 21.30 -9.12 -8.21
C GLN A 194 21.13 -8.06 -9.31
N LEU A 195 21.29 -8.45 -10.58
CA LEU A 195 21.16 -7.58 -11.74
C LEU A 195 19.71 -7.19 -12.05
N GLN A 196 18.75 -8.06 -11.74
CA GLN A 196 17.31 -7.89 -12.04
C GLN A 196 17.05 -7.44 -13.49
N PRO A 197 17.52 -8.19 -14.51
CA PRO A 197 17.42 -7.81 -15.90
C PRO A 197 15.95 -7.73 -16.35
N ARG A 198 15.64 -6.76 -17.22
CA ARG A 198 14.29 -6.54 -17.76
C ARG A 198 14.01 -7.45 -18.95
N LYS A 199 12.79 -7.93 -19.08
CA LYS A 199 12.33 -8.74 -20.23
C LYS A 199 11.32 -8.00 -21.11
N LEU A 200 10.75 -6.91 -20.64
CA LEU A 200 9.83 -6.09 -21.42
C LEU A 200 10.45 -4.72 -21.71
N PHE A 201 10.45 -4.36 -22.98
CA PHE A 201 10.86 -3.06 -23.50
C PHE A 201 9.67 -2.43 -24.20
N SER A 202 9.45 -1.14 -24.02
CA SER A 202 8.35 -0.38 -24.62
C SER A 202 8.92 0.76 -25.47
N TYR A 203 8.13 1.19 -26.47
CA TYR A 203 8.39 2.41 -27.20
C TYR A 203 8.25 3.68 -26.34
N ILE A 204 7.51 3.58 -25.23
CA ILE A 204 7.23 4.70 -24.33
C ILE A 204 8.21 4.66 -23.18
N ASN A 205 8.91 5.78 -22.97
CA ASN A 205 9.75 5.96 -21.80
C ASN A 205 8.88 6.13 -20.55
N ALA A 206 9.10 5.27 -19.55
CA ALA A 206 8.32 5.26 -18.31
C ALA A 206 8.35 6.61 -17.59
N ASN A 207 9.50 7.29 -17.53
CA ASN A 207 9.63 8.58 -16.87
C ASN A 207 8.83 9.68 -17.58
N ILE A 208 8.86 9.70 -18.93
CA ILE A 208 8.06 10.65 -19.72
C ILE A 208 6.57 10.40 -19.46
N LEU A 209 6.18 9.14 -19.40
CA LEU A 209 4.78 8.76 -19.15
C LEU A 209 4.29 9.21 -17.77
N ILE A 210 5.12 9.10 -16.73
CA ILE A 210 4.80 9.63 -15.38
C ILE A 210 4.45 11.12 -15.48
N TRP A 211 5.25 11.92 -16.22
CA TRP A 211 4.98 13.35 -16.37
C TRP A 211 3.74 13.66 -17.20
N VAL A 212 3.44 12.85 -18.22
CA VAL A 212 2.19 12.97 -18.99
C VAL A 212 0.99 12.69 -18.10
N VAL A 213 1.00 11.59 -17.34
CA VAL A 213 -0.08 11.24 -16.38
C VAL A 213 -0.21 12.32 -15.30
N CYS A 214 0.92 12.82 -14.78
CA CYS A 214 0.94 13.95 -13.84
C CYS A 214 0.23 15.19 -14.43
N GLY A 215 0.53 15.55 -15.68
CA GLY A 215 -0.12 16.67 -16.37
C GLY A 215 -1.65 16.49 -16.50
N VAL A 216 -2.08 15.29 -16.84
CA VAL A 216 -3.52 14.96 -16.92
C VAL A 216 -4.20 15.12 -15.56
N VAL A 217 -3.61 14.60 -14.49
CA VAL A 217 -4.13 14.73 -13.12
C VAL A 217 -4.18 16.20 -12.70
N LEU A 218 -3.14 16.99 -13.00
CA LEU A 218 -3.09 18.41 -12.65
C LEU A 218 -4.21 19.24 -13.31
N VAL A 219 -4.48 19.01 -14.59
CA VAL A 219 -5.53 19.75 -15.33
C VAL A 219 -6.90 19.56 -14.70
N TYR A 220 -7.16 18.36 -14.21
CA TYR A 220 -8.44 17.99 -13.63
C TYR A 220 -8.56 18.36 -12.14
N ALA A 221 -7.57 18.01 -11.32
CA ALA A 221 -7.67 18.00 -9.86
C ALA A 221 -7.62 19.39 -9.23
N VAL A 222 -6.84 20.34 -9.82
CA VAL A 222 -6.59 21.65 -9.21
C VAL A 222 -7.85 22.55 -9.15
N ALA A 223 -8.81 22.34 -10.05
CA ALA A 223 -9.95 23.26 -10.20
C ALA A 223 -11.07 23.05 -9.16
N GLY A 224 -11.37 21.80 -8.80
CA GLY A 224 -12.68 21.45 -8.25
C GLY A 224 -12.81 21.38 -6.71
N GLY A 225 -11.72 21.26 -5.94
CA GLY A 225 -11.78 21.08 -4.49
C GLY A 225 -12.42 19.74 -4.07
N LEU A 226 -12.70 19.57 -2.76
CA LEU A 226 -13.16 18.30 -2.20
C LEU A 226 -14.58 17.92 -2.67
N GLU A 227 -15.46 18.88 -2.91
CA GLU A 227 -16.81 18.59 -3.40
C GLU A 227 -16.77 17.94 -4.78
N ALA A 228 -15.92 18.47 -5.66
CA ALA A 228 -15.71 17.87 -6.98
C ALA A 228 -15.12 16.45 -6.87
N ALA A 229 -14.06 16.30 -6.07
CA ALA A 229 -13.42 15.01 -5.85
C ALA A 229 -14.42 13.94 -5.40
N PHE A 230 -15.23 14.20 -4.39
CA PHE A 230 -16.20 13.22 -3.85
C PHE A 230 -17.36 12.90 -4.80
N LEU A 231 -17.79 13.86 -5.61
CA LEU A 231 -18.80 13.61 -6.63
C LEU A 231 -18.26 12.77 -7.79
N THR A 232 -17.01 13.05 -8.20
CA THR A 232 -16.35 12.20 -9.19
C THR A 232 -16.00 10.83 -8.63
N ASP A 233 -15.66 10.71 -7.33
CA ASP A 233 -15.40 9.44 -6.66
C ASP A 233 -16.60 8.48 -6.73
N ALA A 234 -17.83 8.99 -6.68
CA ALA A 234 -19.01 8.15 -6.83
C ALA A 234 -19.08 7.49 -8.22
N LEU A 235 -18.75 8.23 -9.29
CA LEU A 235 -18.64 7.69 -10.64
C LEU A 235 -17.40 6.77 -10.76
N GLN A 236 -16.26 7.24 -10.30
CA GLN A 236 -14.98 6.52 -10.35
C GLN A 236 -15.03 5.21 -9.56
N GLY A 237 -15.77 5.16 -8.45
CA GLY A 237 -16.01 3.94 -7.72
C GLY A 237 -16.70 2.85 -8.55
N ILE A 238 -17.62 3.21 -9.43
CA ILE A 238 -18.23 2.28 -10.39
C ILE A 238 -17.17 1.75 -11.37
N PHE A 239 -16.33 2.63 -11.90
CA PHE A 239 -15.22 2.22 -12.79
C PHE A 239 -14.23 1.31 -12.08
N ILE A 240 -13.95 1.52 -10.78
CA ILE A 240 -13.08 0.65 -9.97
C ILE A 240 -13.73 -0.74 -9.78
N ILE A 241 -15.05 -0.83 -9.62
CA ILE A 241 -15.75 -2.12 -9.57
C ILE A 241 -15.66 -2.81 -10.94
N ILE A 242 -15.87 -2.09 -12.05
CA ILE A 242 -15.68 -2.62 -13.39
C ILE A 242 -14.23 -3.11 -13.58
N LEU A 243 -13.23 -2.33 -13.20
CA LEU A 243 -11.82 -2.73 -13.18
C LEU A 243 -11.62 -4.08 -12.49
N SER A 244 -12.28 -4.28 -11.35
CA SER A 244 -12.10 -5.46 -10.52
C SER A 244 -12.72 -6.73 -11.09
N VAL A 245 -13.72 -6.63 -11.98
CA VAL A 245 -14.44 -7.79 -12.52
C VAL A 245 -14.26 -7.99 -14.02
N LEU A 246 -13.86 -6.98 -14.78
CA LEU A 246 -13.88 -6.99 -16.23
C LEU A 246 -13.04 -8.12 -16.86
N LEU A 247 -11.86 -8.42 -16.30
CA LEU A 247 -10.98 -9.43 -16.87
C LEU A 247 -11.40 -10.87 -16.57
N PHE A 248 -12.21 -11.12 -15.53
CA PHE A 248 -12.57 -12.47 -15.11
C PHE A 248 -13.30 -13.30 -16.18
N PRO A 249 -14.41 -12.81 -16.75
CA PRO A 249 -15.16 -13.61 -17.73
C PRO A 249 -14.29 -14.06 -18.90
N PHE A 250 -13.41 -13.17 -19.36
CA PHE A 250 -12.53 -13.45 -20.50
C PHE A 250 -11.38 -14.38 -20.11
N ALA A 251 -10.80 -14.24 -18.91
CA ALA A 251 -9.78 -15.15 -18.40
C ALA A 251 -10.34 -16.56 -18.24
N TRP A 252 -11.49 -16.70 -17.60
CA TRP A 252 -12.14 -18.01 -17.43
C TRP A 252 -12.59 -18.64 -18.76
N ALA A 253 -13.15 -17.85 -19.67
CA ALA A 253 -13.48 -18.34 -21.00
C ALA A 253 -12.24 -18.86 -21.75
N LYS A 254 -11.11 -18.17 -21.62
CA LYS A 254 -9.84 -18.59 -22.23
C LYS A 254 -9.27 -19.85 -21.58
N ILE A 255 -9.31 -19.97 -20.24
CA ILE A 255 -8.90 -21.18 -19.51
C ILE A 255 -9.74 -22.37 -19.98
N ASN A 256 -11.08 -22.23 -20.00
CA ASN A 256 -11.99 -23.27 -20.44
C ASN A 256 -11.78 -23.64 -21.91
N ALA A 257 -11.45 -22.68 -22.77
CA ALA A 257 -11.15 -22.96 -24.19
C ALA A 257 -9.85 -23.76 -24.37
N ILE A 258 -8.87 -23.58 -23.49
CA ILE A 258 -7.58 -24.30 -23.58
C ILE A 258 -7.67 -25.68 -22.94
N HIS A 259 -8.29 -25.81 -21.75
CA HIS A 259 -8.28 -27.01 -20.93
C HIS A 259 -9.60 -27.80 -20.95
N GLY A 260 -10.62 -27.28 -21.60
CA GLY A 260 -11.99 -27.81 -21.53
C GLY A 260 -12.72 -27.27 -20.28
N GLY A 261 -14.05 -27.26 -20.32
CA GLY A 261 -14.89 -26.80 -19.23
C GLY A 261 -15.96 -25.79 -19.68
N ASN A 262 -16.98 -25.62 -18.84
CA ASN A 262 -18.12 -24.76 -19.10
C ASN A 262 -18.48 -23.94 -17.85
N GLY A 263 -17.92 -22.76 -17.73
CA GLY A 263 -18.30 -21.81 -16.70
C GLY A 263 -17.22 -21.49 -15.65
N PRO A 264 -17.55 -20.62 -14.69
CA PRO A 264 -16.57 -20.08 -13.73
C PRO A 264 -15.99 -21.13 -12.78
N LEU A 265 -16.82 -22.12 -12.36
CA LEU A 265 -16.38 -23.15 -11.40
C LEU A 265 -15.40 -24.12 -12.05
N ASP A 266 -15.62 -24.48 -13.33
CA ASP A 266 -14.70 -25.35 -14.07
C ASP A 266 -13.36 -24.63 -14.30
N ALA A 267 -13.39 -23.33 -14.62
CA ALA A 267 -12.17 -22.56 -14.75
C ALA A 267 -11.39 -22.47 -13.44
N LEU A 268 -12.05 -22.30 -12.30
CA LEU A 268 -11.40 -22.30 -10.97
C LEU A 268 -10.85 -23.69 -10.61
N ALA A 269 -11.60 -24.76 -10.90
CA ALA A 269 -11.12 -26.13 -10.71
C ALA A 269 -9.88 -26.42 -11.59
N THR A 270 -9.88 -25.93 -12.84
CA THR A 270 -8.70 -26.02 -13.72
C THR A 270 -7.52 -25.24 -13.15
N VAL A 271 -7.74 -24.03 -12.63
CA VAL A 271 -6.67 -23.26 -11.96
C VAL A 271 -6.06 -24.06 -10.82
N HIS A 272 -6.89 -24.74 -10.01
CA HIS A 272 -6.41 -25.56 -8.91
C HIS A 272 -5.68 -26.83 -9.39
N ALA A 273 -6.12 -27.45 -10.46
CA ALA A 273 -5.46 -28.63 -11.03
C ALA A 273 -4.10 -28.30 -11.69
N GLN A 274 -4.00 -27.11 -12.29
CA GLN A 274 -2.79 -26.69 -13.00
C GLN A 274 -1.70 -26.19 -12.08
N LEU A 275 -2.05 -25.35 -11.08
CA LEU A 275 -1.06 -24.68 -10.24
C LEU A 275 -0.56 -25.56 -9.09
N PRO A 276 0.73 -25.43 -8.71
CA PRO A 276 1.28 -26.08 -7.53
C PRO A 276 0.49 -25.75 -6.25
N GLU A 277 0.36 -26.72 -5.35
CA GLU A 277 -0.36 -26.54 -4.06
C GLU A 277 0.18 -25.36 -3.24
N SER A 278 1.48 -25.05 -3.34
CA SER A 278 2.10 -23.90 -2.67
C SER A 278 1.50 -22.57 -3.07
N PHE A 279 0.84 -22.46 -4.23
CA PHE A 279 0.14 -21.24 -4.67
C PHE A 279 -1.17 -20.99 -3.92
N PHE A 280 -1.73 -22.00 -3.27
CA PHE A 280 -2.97 -21.89 -2.49
C PHE A 280 -2.73 -21.73 -0.98
N GLU A 281 -1.47 -21.73 -0.54
CA GLU A 281 -1.15 -21.43 0.85
C GLU A 281 -1.41 -19.95 1.18
N ILE A 282 -2.36 -19.71 2.10
CA ILE A 282 -2.76 -18.34 2.49
C ILE A 282 -1.71 -17.68 3.39
N PHE A 283 -1.02 -18.47 4.20
CA PHE A 283 0.03 -18.01 5.12
C PHE A 283 1.28 -18.85 4.96
N GLY A 284 2.44 -18.17 4.94
CA GLY A 284 3.74 -18.85 5.06
C GLY A 284 4.10 -19.72 3.87
N SER A 285 3.60 -19.39 2.67
CA SER A 285 4.06 -20.04 1.45
C SER A 285 5.60 -20.00 1.39
N PRO A 286 6.27 -21.13 1.21
CA PRO A 286 7.73 -21.17 1.11
C PRO A 286 8.28 -20.36 -0.07
N ALA A 287 7.46 -20.12 -1.07
CA ALA A 287 7.80 -19.23 -2.20
C ALA A 287 7.81 -17.74 -1.80
N ALA A 288 7.13 -17.38 -0.70
CA ALA A 288 6.93 -15.99 -0.27
C ALA A 288 7.45 -15.75 1.15
N MET A 289 8.74 -15.50 1.29
CA MET A 289 9.35 -15.16 2.59
C MET A 289 8.68 -13.98 3.29
N ASP A 290 8.12 -13.05 2.53
CA ASP A 290 7.57 -11.79 3.02
C ASP A 290 6.15 -11.93 3.61
N PHE A 291 5.50 -13.11 3.55
CA PHE A 291 4.12 -13.30 4.03
C PHE A 291 3.98 -14.39 5.11
N ALA A 292 5.01 -14.56 5.93
CA ALA A 292 4.92 -15.36 7.15
C ALA A 292 3.89 -14.73 8.11
N TRP A 293 3.15 -15.55 8.87
CA TRP A 293 2.06 -15.09 9.75
C TRP A 293 2.50 -14.01 10.75
N TYR A 294 3.69 -14.11 11.33
CA TYR A 294 4.24 -13.14 12.28
C TYR A 294 4.60 -11.81 11.61
N TYR A 295 5.08 -11.84 10.36
CA TYR A 295 5.33 -10.64 9.57
C TYR A 295 4.01 -9.92 9.21
N ILE A 296 3.00 -10.70 8.78
CA ILE A 296 1.65 -10.17 8.54
C ILE A 296 1.07 -9.55 9.81
N ALA A 297 1.21 -10.21 10.98
CA ALA A 297 0.73 -9.69 12.24
C ALA A 297 1.40 -8.37 12.63
N ALA A 298 2.73 -8.27 12.50
CA ALA A 298 3.47 -7.04 12.78
C ALA A 298 3.09 -5.89 11.83
N LEU A 299 2.98 -6.17 10.54
CA LEU A 299 2.50 -5.19 9.55
C LEU A 299 1.06 -4.77 9.85
N THR A 300 0.17 -5.69 10.18
CA THR A 300 -1.22 -5.39 10.53
C THR A 300 -1.29 -4.46 11.75
N LEU A 301 -0.49 -4.70 12.78
CA LEU A 301 -0.40 -3.82 13.94
C LEU A 301 0.06 -2.42 13.53
N MET A 302 1.16 -2.32 12.78
CA MET A 302 1.70 -1.04 12.30
C MET A 302 0.68 -0.29 11.44
N VAL A 303 0.03 -0.97 10.51
CA VAL A 303 -0.98 -0.39 9.60
C VAL A 303 -2.21 0.08 10.38
N THR A 304 -2.69 -0.71 11.36
CA THR A 304 -3.84 -0.32 12.21
C THR A 304 -3.55 0.97 12.98
N ILE A 305 -2.34 1.12 13.49
CA ILE A 305 -1.90 2.34 14.17
C ILE A 305 -1.81 3.51 13.18
N ASN A 306 -1.28 3.27 11.98
CA ASN A 306 -0.98 4.32 11.01
C ASN A 306 -2.20 4.87 10.28
N VAL A 307 -3.21 4.06 9.97
CA VAL A 307 -4.38 4.51 9.17
C VAL A 307 -5.11 5.68 9.82
N VAL A 308 -5.24 5.66 11.15
CA VAL A 308 -5.98 6.68 11.90
C VAL A 308 -5.29 8.05 11.87
N ILE A 309 -3.95 8.05 11.78
CA ILE A 309 -3.14 9.27 11.78
C ILE A 309 -2.85 9.80 10.37
N GLN A 310 -3.32 9.11 9.35
CA GLN A 310 -3.19 9.60 7.98
C GLN A 310 -4.03 10.88 7.78
N PRO A 311 -3.45 11.93 7.20
CA PRO A 311 -4.17 13.20 7.01
C PRO A 311 -5.47 13.06 6.23
N ASN A 312 -5.48 12.22 5.20
CA ASN A 312 -6.65 11.95 4.37
C ASN A 312 -7.80 11.28 5.14
N SER A 313 -7.49 10.51 6.20
CA SER A 313 -8.52 9.95 7.08
C SER A 313 -9.35 11.04 7.77
N LEU A 314 -8.73 12.17 8.17
CA LEU A 314 -9.49 13.29 8.70
C LEU A 314 -10.36 13.94 7.61
N VAL A 315 -9.79 14.29 6.47
CA VAL A 315 -10.49 15.00 5.40
C VAL A 315 -11.72 14.21 4.94
N ALA A 316 -11.58 12.91 4.72
CA ALA A 316 -12.69 12.03 4.36
C ALA A 316 -13.80 12.02 5.41
N ASN A 317 -13.42 11.82 6.67
CA ASN A 317 -14.38 11.61 7.75
C ASN A 317 -14.96 12.90 8.32
N ALA A 318 -14.19 14.00 8.35
CA ALA A 318 -14.66 15.28 8.81
C ALA A 318 -15.66 15.95 7.84
N SER A 319 -15.69 15.56 6.58
CA SER A 319 -16.66 16.01 5.57
C SER A 319 -18.05 15.39 5.72
N ALA A 320 -18.21 14.35 6.55
CA ALA A 320 -19.47 13.68 6.81
C ALA A 320 -20.46 14.59 7.54
N LYS A 321 -21.75 14.45 7.24
CA LYS A 321 -22.84 15.19 7.89
C LYS A 321 -22.93 14.90 9.40
N GLY A 322 -22.70 13.66 9.80
CA GLY A 322 -22.74 13.23 11.20
C GLY A 322 -21.78 12.07 11.50
N GLU A 323 -21.73 11.68 12.77
CA GLU A 323 -20.84 10.57 13.21
C GLU A 323 -21.24 9.22 12.62
N TYR A 324 -22.54 8.98 12.39
CA TYR A 324 -23.02 7.73 11.83
C TYR A 324 -22.66 7.61 10.35
N GLU A 325 -22.84 8.68 9.56
CA GLU A 325 -22.41 8.74 8.15
C GLU A 325 -20.91 8.54 8.01
N CYS A 326 -20.12 9.15 8.90
CA CYS A 326 -18.69 8.99 8.97
C CYS A 326 -18.28 7.51 9.17
N ARG A 327 -18.77 6.87 10.25
CA ARG A 327 -18.39 5.48 10.55
C ARG A 327 -18.87 4.49 9.51
N PHE A 328 -20.15 4.62 9.08
CA PHE A 328 -20.74 3.73 8.10
C PHE A 328 -20.05 3.85 6.74
N GLY A 329 -19.90 5.07 6.23
CA GLY A 329 -19.29 5.30 4.93
C GLY A 329 -17.85 4.78 4.87
N PHE A 330 -17.05 5.08 5.88
CA PHE A 330 -15.65 4.65 5.88
C PHE A 330 -15.50 3.13 5.99
N VAL A 331 -16.29 2.47 6.86
CA VAL A 331 -16.26 1.01 7.04
C VAL A 331 -16.78 0.30 5.80
N ALA A 332 -17.95 0.72 5.28
CA ALA A 332 -18.54 0.10 4.09
C ALA A 332 -17.65 0.24 2.85
N GLY A 333 -17.10 1.44 2.61
CA GLY A 333 -16.17 1.68 1.49
C GLY A 333 -14.93 0.80 1.59
N ASN A 334 -14.35 0.66 2.79
CA ASN A 334 -13.22 -0.23 2.99
C ASN A 334 -13.58 -1.71 2.78
N TYR A 335 -14.78 -2.19 3.17
CA TYR A 335 -15.17 -3.57 2.87
C TYR A 335 -15.38 -3.83 1.38
N ILE A 336 -15.97 -2.89 0.63
CA ILE A 336 -16.05 -3.01 -0.84
C ILE A 336 -14.63 -3.23 -1.41
N LYS A 337 -13.65 -2.45 -0.96
CA LYS A 337 -12.24 -2.65 -1.34
C LYS A 337 -11.72 -4.05 -1.00
N ARG A 338 -12.05 -4.62 0.18
CA ARG A 338 -11.57 -5.95 0.57
C ARG A 338 -12.13 -7.05 -0.32
N PHE A 339 -13.40 -6.95 -0.72
CA PHE A 339 -13.97 -7.86 -1.70
C PHE A 339 -13.26 -7.75 -3.07
N CYS A 340 -13.02 -6.53 -3.55
CA CYS A 340 -12.23 -6.33 -4.77
C CYS A 340 -10.82 -6.92 -4.64
N THR A 341 -10.18 -6.81 -3.47
CA THR A 341 -8.83 -7.37 -3.23
C THR A 341 -8.83 -8.89 -3.37
N VAL A 342 -9.83 -9.59 -2.87
CA VAL A 342 -9.99 -11.05 -3.05
C VAL A 342 -10.14 -11.38 -4.55
N LEU A 343 -10.95 -10.62 -5.27
CA LEU A 343 -11.09 -10.80 -6.72
C LEU A 343 -9.75 -10.65 -7.44
N TRP A 344 -8.99 -9.58 -7.20
CA TRP A 344 -7.68 -9.38 -7.85
C TRP A 344 -6.71 -10.54 -7.59
N GLY A 345 -6.73 -11.14 -6.40
CA GLY A 345 -5.94 -12.34 -6.09
C GLY A 345 -6.33 -13.54 -6.96
N PHE A 346 -7.62 -13.82 -7.09
CA PHE A 346 -8.09 -14.93 -7.93
C PHE A 346 -7.87 -14.68 -9.43
N PHE A 347 -8.01 -13.41 -9.87
CA PHE A 347 -7.59 -13.06 -11.23
C PHE A 347 -6.11 -13.36 -11.45
N ALA A 348 -5.26 -13.03 -10.48
CA ALA A 348 -3.82 -13.29 -10.56
C ALA A 348 -3.51 -14.79 -10.67
N LEU A 349 -4.18 -15.66 -9.90
CA LEU A 349 -4.03 -17.13 -10.05
C LEU A 349 -4.44 -17.58 -11.45
N SER A 350 -5.56 -17.07 -11.98
CA SER A 350 -5.97 -17.34 -13.37
C SER A 350 -4.93 -16.86 -14.38
N ALA A 351 -4.32 -15.69 -14.11
CA ALA A 351 -3.26 -15.14 -14.95
C ALA A 351 -1.96 -15.97 -14.88
N VAL A 352 -1.64 -16.62 -13.75
CA VAL A 352 -0.49 -17.55 -13.67
C VAL A 352 -0.70 -18.70 -14.65
N VAL A 353 -1.88 -19.34 -14.68
CA VAL A 353 -2.20 -20.43 -15.62
C VAL A 353 -2.05 -19.99 -17.08
N LEU A 354 -2.49 -18.78 -17.41
CA LEU A 354 -2.48 -18.27 -18.78
C LEU A 354 -1.15 -17.70 -19.24
N TYR A 355 -0.35 -17.16 -18.34
CA TYR A 355 0.75 -16.25 -18.69
C TYR A 355 2.06 -16.51 -17.96
N HIS A 356 2.19 -17.54 -17.13
CA HIS A 356 3.44 -17.84 -16.40
C HIS A 356 4.65 -17.90 -17.34
N ASP A 357 4.51 -18.58 -18.48
CA ASP A 357 5.59 -18.73 -19.46
C ASP A 357 5.80 -17.49 -20.36
N LYS A 358 4.85 -16.53 -20.33
CA LYS A 358 4.84 -15.38 -21.25
C LYS A 358 5.24 -14.08 -20.57
N VAL A 359 4.87 -13.90 -19.28
CA VAL A 359 5.07 -12.66 -18.53
C VAL A 359 5.97 -12.92 -17.35
N HIS A 360 7.20 -12.45 -17.46
CA HIS A 360 8.25 -12.69 -16.46
C HIS A 360 8.42 -11.54 -15.45
N ASN A 361 7.96 -10.33 -15.82
CA ASN A 361 7.85 -9.24 -14.87
C ASN A 361 6.41 -9.17 -14.34
N PRO A 362 6.14 -9.59 -13.09
CA PRO A 362 4.80 -9.63 -12.53
C PRO A 362 4.06 -8.30 -12.54
N ASP A 363 4.79 -7.17 -12.48
CA ASP A 363 4.20 -5.83 -12.53
C ASP A 363 3.48 -5.52 -13.87
N LEU A 364 3.73 -6.32 -14.90
CA LEU A 364 3.19 -6.13 -16.25
C LEU A 364 1.99 -7.04 -16.57
N VAL A 365 1.69 -7.99 -15.68
CA VAL A 365 0.64 -9.01 -15.89
C VAL A 365 -0.71 -8.37 -16.17
N TRP A 366 -1.08 -7.33 -15.42
CA TRP A 366 -2.39 -6.67 -15.60
C TRP A 366 -2.53 -6.06 -17.00
N GLY A 367 -1.52 -5.33 -17.46
CA GLY A 367 -1.51 -4.74 -18.80
C GLY A 367 -1.48 -5.79 -19.91
N TYR A 368 -0.62 -6.80 -19.77
CA TYR A 368 -0.53 -7.90 -20.74
C TYR A 368 -1.86 -8.66 -20.88
N ALA A 369 -2.46 -9.04 -19.75
CA ALA A 369 -3.76 -9.71 -19.74
C ALA A 369 -4.86 -8.83 -20.35
N THR A 370 -4.86 -7.53 -20.09
CA THR A 370 -5.79 -6.59 -20.69
C THR A 370 -5.68 -6.62 -22.21
N LEU A 371 -4.48 -6.53 -22.76
CA LEU A 371 -4.25 -6.54 -24.19
C LEU A 371 -4.62 -7.89 -24.83
N ASP A 372 -4.22 -8.99 -24.20
CA ASP A 372 -4.41 -10.34 -24.74
C ASP A 372 -5.87 -10.81 -24.66
N LEU A 373 -6.60 -10.45 -23.58
CA LEU A 373 -8.00 -10.88 -23.40
C LEU A 373 -9.01 -9.94 -24.08
N LEU A 374 -8.75 -8.63 -24.05
CA LEU A 374 -9.73 -7.64 -24.52
C LEU A 374 -9.38 -7.04 -25.89
N GLY A 375 -8.10 -6.99 -26.25
CA GLY A 375 -7.63 -6.40 -27.51
C GLY A 375 -8.27 -7.02 -28.76
N PRO A 376 -8.31 -8.37 -28.91
CA PRO A 376 -8.86 -9.04 -30.10
C PRO A 376 -10.34 -8.75 -30.35
N LEU A 377 -11.07 -8.33 -29.30
CA LEU A 377 -12.51 -8.06 -29.41
C LEU A 377 -12.84 -6.77 -30.17
N ASN A 378 -11.93 -5.80 -30.21
CA ASN A 378 -12.12 -4.49 -30.84
C ASN A 378 -13.41 -3.74 -30.44
N LEU A 379 -13.87 -3.93 -29.21
CA LEU A 379 -15.10 -3.34 -28.65
C LEU A 379 -14.85 -2.10 -27.78
N GLY A 380 -13.63 -1.56 -27.77
CA GLY A 380 -13.26 -0.44 -26.88
C GLY A 380 -13.01 -0.85 -25.43
N LEU A 381 -12.91 -2.15 -25.15
CA LEU A 381 -12.72 -2.65 -23.76
C LEU A 381 -11.32 -2.38 -23.23
N VAL A 382 -10.30 -2.26 -24.07
CA VAL A 382 -8.96 -1.84 -23.67
C VAL A 382 -8.99 -0.38 -23.23
N GLY A 383 -9.66 0.48 -23.99
CA GLY A 383 -9.90 1.88 -23.62
C GLY A 383 -10.70 2.02 -22.32
N LEU A 384 -11.72 1.18 -22.12
CA LEU A 384 -12.49 1.12 -20.88
C LEU A 384 -11.59 0.71 -19.70
N MET A 385 -10.72 -0.28 -19.87
CA MET A 385 -9.77 -0.70 -18.83
C MET A 385 -8.80 0.42 -18.46
N ILE A 386 -8.27 1.15 -19.44
CA ILE A 386 -7.41 2.32 -19.21
C ILE A 386 -8.20 3.41 -18.46
N ALA A 387 -9.45 3.68 -18.86
CA ALA A 387 -10.32 4.63 -18.18
C ALA A 387 -10.59 4.22 -16.72
N CYS A 388 -10.80 2.92 -16.45
CA CYS A 388 -10.98 2.38 -15.10
C CYS A 388 -9.71 2.54 -14.24
N LEU A 389 -8.52 2.29 -14.79
CA LEU A 389 -7.25 2.50 -14.10
C LEU A 389 -7.00 3.98 -13.82
N MET A 390 -7.30 4.86 -14.79
CA MET A 390 -7.24 6.31 -14.59
C MET A 390 -8.24 6.77 -13.55
N ALA A 391 -9.46 6.23 -13.52
CA ALA A 391 -10.46 6.52 -12.50
C ALA A 391 -9.95 6.19 -11.10
N ALA A 392 -9.36 5.01 -10.92
CA ALA A 392 -8.78 4.58 -9.65
C ALA A 392 -7.60 5.47 -9.20
N LEU A 393 -6.71 5.84 -10.13
CA LEU A 393 -5.61 6.76 -9.84
C LEU A 393 -6.14 8.16 -9.45
N MET A 394 -7.05 8.71 -10.24
CA MET A 394 -7.54 10.08 -10.08
C MET A 394 -8.33 10.26 -8.78
N SER A 395 -9.21 9.31 -8.44
CA SER A 395 -9.95 9.31 -7.18
C SER A 395 -9.05 9.39 -5.94
N THR A 396 -7.97 8.63 -5.95
CA THR A 396 -6.99 8.70 -4.85
C THR A 396 -6.17 9.98 -4.90
N ALA A 397 -5.67 10.39 -6.08
CA ALA A 397 -4.80 11.56 -6.24
C ALA A 397 -5.50 12.86 -5.83
N ASP A 398 -6.78 13.04 -6.13
CA ASP A 398 -7.56 14.22 -5.78
C ASP A 398 -7.66 14.42 -4.27
N CYS A 399 -8.06 13.36 -3.56
CA CYS A 399 -8.19 13.43 -2.12
C CYS A 399 -6.84 13.68 -1.43
N LEU A 400 -5.76 13.02 -1.90
CA LEU A 400 -4.42 13.18 -1.35
C LEU A 400 -3.85 14.57 -1.67
N MET A 401 -4.09 15.09 -2.86
CA MET A 401 -3.72 16.45 -3.27
C MET A 401 -4.38 17.49 -2.37
N ILE A 402 -5.71 17.41 -2.20
CA ILE A 402 -6.47 18.34 -1.36
C ILE A 402 -6.01 18.25 0.08
N THR A 403 -5.77 17.05 0.59
CA THR A 403 -5.29 16.81 1.95
C THR A 403 -3.90 17.41 2.17
N GLY A 404 -2.94 17.14 1.29
CA GLY A 404 -1.59 17.71 1.39
C GLY A 404 -1.59 19.23 1.25
N SER A 405 -2.38 19.73 0.32
CA SER A 405 -2.60 21.15 0.10
C SER A 405 -3.22 21.84 1.33
N SER A 406 -4.21 21.24 1.98
CA SER A 406 -4.83 21.78 3.19
C SER A 406 -3.84 21.90 4.35
N LEU A 407 -3.00 20.88 4.55
CA LEU A 407 -1.94 20.89 5.54
C LEU A 407 -0.94 22.04 5.31
N LEU A 408 -0.44 22.17 4.08
CA LEU A 408 0.53 23.22 3.74
C LEU A 408 -0.10 24.60 3.83
N THR A 409 -1.33 24.78 3.34
CA THR A 409 -2.03 26.07 3.37
C THR A 409 -2.39 26.47 4.78
N HIS A 410 -3.03 25.59 5.56
CA HIS A 410 -3.60 25.94 6.86
C HIS A 410 -2.55 25.93 8.00
N ASN A 411 -1.64 24.96 8.02
CA ASN A 411 -0.69 24.80 9.12
C ASN A 411 0.67 25.46 8.87
N ILE A 412 1.00 25.85 7.62
CA ILE A 412 2.28 26.49 7.29
C ILE A 412 2.04 27.88 6.70
N TYR A 413 1.32 28.00 5.57
CA TYR A 413 1.18 29.27 4.87
C TYR A 413 0.36 30.30 5.67
N HIS A 414 -0.84 29.94 6.14
CA HIS A 414 -1.71 30.83 6.90
C HIS A 414 -1.06 31.41 8.17
N PRO A 415 -0.33 30.64 9.02
CA PRO A 415 0.38 31.20 10.16
C PRO A 415 1.52 32.16 9.81
N LEU A 416 2.17 31.99 8.64
CA LEU A 416 3.26 32.85 8.18
C LEU A 416 2.73 34.13 7.49
N PHE A 417 1.59 34.04 6.82
CA PHE A 417 0.97 35.14 6.08
C PHE A 417 -0.49 35.31 6.48
N PRO A 418 -0.77 35.77 7.71
CA PRO A 418 -2.12 36.05 8.16
C PRO A 418 -2.69 37.30 7.46
N HIS A 419 -3.98 37.48 7.54
CA HIS A 419 -4.71 38.70 7.04
C HIS A 419 -4.94 38.76 5.51
N HIS A 420 -4.92 37.64 4.81
CA HIS A 420 -5.38 37.58 3.41
C HIS A 420 -6.86 37.15 3.32
N SER A 421 -7.46 37.34 2.14
CA SER A 421 -8.84 36.93 1.88
C SER A 421 -8.99 35.39 1.77
N GLU A 422 -10.19 34.88 2.01
CA GLU A 422 -10.53 33.46 1.79
C GLU A 422 -10.20 33.00 0.36
N ARG A 423 -10.48 33.86 -0.65
CA ARG A 423 -10.15 33.59 -2.06
C ARG A 423 -8.64 33.42 -2.27
N HIS A 424 -7.81 34.19 -1.56
CA HIS A 424 -6.36 34.07 -1.62
C HIS A 424 -5.90 32.73 -1.09
N TYR A 425 -6.40 32.28 0.07
CA TYR A 425 -6.04 30.99 0.64
C TYR A 425 -6.50 29.82 -0.23
N VAL A 426 -7.66 29.90 -0.87
CA VAL A 426 -8.11 28.90 -1.85
C VAL A 426 -7.17 28.86 -3.06
N MET A 427 -6.72 30.01 -3.57
CA MET A 427 -5.77 30.08 -4.68
C MET A 427 -4.41 29.47 -4.31
N ILE A 428 -3.88 29.80 -3.12
CA ILE A 428 -2.65 29.20 -2.60
C ILE A 428 -2.85 27.69 -2.41
N GLY A 429 -4.00 27.25 -1.92
CA GLY A 429 -4.35 25.83 -1.82
C GLY A 429 -4.25 25.10 -3.17
N ARG A 430 -4.70 25.71 -4.25
CA ARG A 430 -4.58 25.15 -5.60
C ARG A 430 -3.11 24.99 -6.04
N TRP A 431 -2.28 26.03 -5.83
CA TRP A 431 -0.85 25.95 -6.16
C TRP A 431 -0.10 24.92 -5.32
N LEU A 432 -0.39 24.86 -4.02
CA LEU A 432 0.20 23.87 -3.13
C LEU A 432 -0.30 22.44 -3.45
N GLY A 433 -1.55 22.31 -3.93
CA GLY A 433 -2.06 21.06 -4.47
C GLY A 433 -1.29 20.59 -5.71
N ALA A 434 -1.04 21.50 -6.64
CA ALA A 434 -0.18 21.19 -7.79
C ALA A 434 1.22 20.76 -7.37
N LEU A 435 1.81 21.42 -6.37
CA LEU A 435 3.10 21.03 -5.79
C LEU A 435 3.07 19.60 -5.22
N VAL A 436 2.00 19.20 -4.57
CA VAL A 436 1.84 17.84 -4.02
C VAL A 436 1.81 16.79 -5.13
N VAL A 437 1.06 17.04 -6.22
CA VAL A 437 1.00 16.11 -7.37
C VAL A 437 2.34 16.02 -8.09
N ILE A 438 3.00 17.16 -8.33
CA ILE A 438 4.35 17.22 -8.94
C ILE A 438 5.37 16.49 -8.05
N GLY A 439 5.30 16.69 -6.72
CA GLY A 439 6.13 15.97 -5.75
C GLY A 439 5.94 14.45 -5.83
N GLY A 440 4.68 14.00 -6.03
CA GLY A 440 4.37 12.60 -6.28
C GLY A 440 5.03 12.06 -7.54
N ALA A 441 5.00 12.81 -8.65
CA ALA A 441 5.67 12.43 -9.89
C ALA A 441 7.20 12.36 -9.72
N LEU A 442 7.80 13.33 -9.03
CA LEU A 442 9.22 13.33 -8.71
C LEU A 442 9.63 12.09 -7.90
N ILE A 443 8.87 11.75 -6.85
CA ILE A 443 9.12 10.55 -6.04
C ILE A 443 8.99 9.30 -6.90
N ALA A 444 7.97 9.21 -7.78
CA ALA A 444 7.75 8.05 -8.64
C ALA A 444 8.96 7.73 -9.53
N THR A 445 9.71 8.75 -9.96
CA THR A 445 10.92 8.57 -10.78
C THR A 445 12.16 8.10 -10.01
N GLN A 446 12.11 8.05 -8.65
CA GLN A 446 13.26 7.69 -7.82
C GLN A 446 13.22 6.25 -7.29
N PHE A 447 12.12 5.52 -7.49
CA PHE A 447 11.93 4.17 -6.97
C PHE A 447 11.60 3.18 -8.07
N ASP A 448 12.24 2.02 -8.03
CA ASP A 448 12.08 0.98 -9.03
C ASP A 448 10.82 0.11 -8.77
N THR A 449 10.42 -0.04 -7.50
CA THR A 449 9.32 -0.91 -7.11
C THR A 449 8.24 -0.21 -6.30
N ILE A 450 6.98 -0.62 -6.51
CA ILE A 450 5.80 -0.13 -5.79
C ILE A 450 5.93 -0.41 -4.29
N LEU A 451 6.42 -1.59 -3.90
CA LEU A 451 6.54 -1.98 -2.51
C LEU A 451 7.52 -1.09 -1.71
N GLN A 452 8.61 -0.63 -2.33
CA GLN A 452 9.55 0.29 -1.68
C GLN A 452 8.89 1.63 -1.34
N GLN A 453 8.05 2.15 -2.23
CA GLN A 453 7.30 3.40 -2.01
C GLN A 453 6.28 3.23 -0.87
N LEU A 454 5.54 2.10 -0.83
CA LEU A 454 4.59 1.80 0.25
C LEU A 454 5.27 1.69 1.61
N LYS A 455 6.44 1.02 1.69
CA LYS A 455 7.21 0.91 2.93
C LYS A 455 7.64 2.29 3.44
N LEU A 456 8.11 3.18 2.56
CA LEU A 456 8.45 4.56 2.93
C LEU A 456 7.25 5.30 3.55
N TRP A 457 6.08 5.19 2.93
CA TRP A 457 4.86 5.79 3.44
C TRP A 457 4.48 5.30 4.85
N TRP A 458 4.50 4.00 5.06
CA TRP A 458 4.15 3.43 6.37
C TRP A 458 5.13 3.89 7.46
N GLU A 459 6.40 3.96 7.13
CA GLU A 459 7.45 4.39 8.06
C GLU A 459 7.33 5.88 8.45
N LEU A 460 6.99 6.76 7.50
CA LEU A 460 6.82 8.19 7.77
C LEU A 460 5.74 8.47 8.82
N ASN A 461 4.64 7.75 8.80
CA ASN A 461 3.54 7.94 9.74
C ASN A 461 3.89 7.52 11.18
N VAL A 462 4.80 6.55 11.35
CA VAL A 462 5.20 6.07 12.69
C VAL A 462 5.77 7.20 13.54
N MET A 463 6.42 8.21 12.96
CA MET A 463 7.01 9.34 13.71
C MET A 463 6.00 10.08 14.59
N VAL A 464 4.76 10.19 14.15
CA VAL A 464 3.72 10.97 14.84
C VAL A 464 2.65 10.09 15.51
N ALA A 465 2.72 8.78 15.30
CA ALA A 465 1.71 7.84 15.75
C ALA A 465 1.50 7.86 17.26
N ALA A 466 2.57 7.72 18.03
CA ALA A 466 2.50 7.71 19.48
C ALA A 466 1.90 9.00 20.04
N SER A 467 2.30 10.16 19.48
CA SER A 467 1.81 11.46 19.90
C SER A 467 0.31 11.62 19.64
N PHE A 468 -0.20 11.09 18.53
CA PHE A 468 -1.63 11.10 18.24
C PHE A 468 -2.41 10.17 19.18
N TRP A 469 -2.07 8.87 19.21
CA TRP A 469 -2.82 7.88 19.97
C TRP A 469 -2.86 8.15 21.47
N LEU A 470 -1.69 8.44 22.07
CA LEU A 470 -1.62 8.78 23.50
C LEU A 470 -2.21 10.16 23.77
N GLY A 471 -2.06 11.13 22.88
CA GLY A 471 -2.73 12.41 22.97
C GLY A 471 -4.25 12.32 22.98
N MET A 472 -4.83 11.39 22.24
CA MET A 472 -6.26 11.13 22.19
C MET A 472 -6.80 10.40 23.44
N LYS A 473 -5.99 9.57 24.07
CA LYS A 473 -6.46 8.62 25.09
C LYS A 473 -5.82 8.78 26.46
N TRP A 474 -4.77 9.58 26.61
CA TRP A 474 -4.05 9.72 27.87
C TRP A 474 -3.76 11.18 28.21
N ARG A 475 -4.39 11.68 29.28
CA ARG A 475 -4.25 13.09 29.70
C ARG A 475 -2.82 13.46 30.09
N ARG A 476 -2.05 12.49 30.61
CA ARG A 476 -0.68 12.73 31.06
C ARG A 476 0.33 12.83 29.91
N ALA A 477 -0.02 12.38 28.70
CA ALA A 477 0.79 12.65 27.50
C ALA A 477 0.95 14.16 27.36
N ASN A 478 2.19 14.66 27.41
CA ASN A 478 2.47 16.09 27.41
C ASN A 478 3.30 16.52 26.17
N LYS A 479 3.40 17.83 25.98
CA LYS A 479 4.12 18.44 24.85
C LYS A 479 5.58 17.97 24.77
N THR A 480 6.28 17.88 25.91
CA THR A 480 7.69 17.45 25.96
C THR A 480 7.83 15.99 25.52
N GLY A 481 6.97 15.10 26.04
CA GLY A 481 6.95 13.69 25.65
C GLY A 481 6.64 13.51 24.16
N ALA A 482 5.69 14.26 23.62
CA ALA A 482 5.34 14.23 22.20
C ALA A 482 6.50 14.68 21.31
N TRP A 483 7.15 15.80 21.62
CA TRP A 483 8.34 16.26 20.90
C TRP A 483 9.50 15.28 20.99
N SER A 484 9.78 14.75 22.19
CA SER A 484 10.85 13.75 22.37
C SER A 484 10.58 12.51 21.51
N SER A 485 9.35 12.02 21.49
CA SER A 485 8.97 10.89 20.65
C SER A 485 9.20 11.18 19.15
N ILE A 486 8.72 12.32 18.64
CA ILE A 486 8.87 12.71 17.25
C ILE A 486 10.34 12.86 16.86
N ILE A 487 11.11 13.63 17.66
CA ILE A 487 12.52 13.93 17.36
C ILE A 487 13.37 12.66 17.42
N VAL A 488 13.24 11.87 18.49
CA VAL A 488 14.04 10.64 18.63
C VAL A 488 13.70 9.63 17.54
N THR A 489 12.42 9.48 17.20
CA THR A 489 12.00 8.60 16.11
C THR A 489 12.56 9.07 14.76
N ALA A 490 12.45 10.36 14.46
CA ALA A 490 13.01 10.94 13.23
C ALA A 490 14.54 10.76 13.15
N LEU A 491 15.24 10.95 14.26
CA LEU A 491 16.70 10.77 14.31
C LEU A 491 17.08 9.29 14.17
N LEU A 492 16.52 8.40 14.98
CA LEU A 492 16.92 6.99 15.04
C LEU A 492 16.54 6.21 13.77
N PHE A 493 15.35 6.46 13.21
CA PHE A 493 14.81 5.63 12.14
C PHE A 493 14.93 6.25 10.74
N PHE A 494 15.26 7.56 10.65
CA PHE A 494 15.39 8.24 9.35
C PHE A 494 16.71 8.99 9.21
N ALA A 495 16.98 10.00 10.06
CA ALA A 495 18.12 10.86 9.84
C ALA A 495 19.45 10.10 9.99
N LEU A 496 19.67 9.43 11.11
CA LEU A 496 20.92 8.69 11.35
C LEU A 496 21.12 7.53 10.37
N PRO A 497 20.11 6.69 10.04
CA PRO A 497 20.23 5.65 9.02
C PRO A 497 20.69 6.14 7.64
N ILE A 498 20.34 7.38 7.28
CA ILE A 498 20.73 8.01 6.01
C ILE A 498 22.07 8.72 6.14
N LEU A 499 22.22 9.56 7.16
CA LEU A 499 23.38 10.46 7.30
C LEU A 499 24.66 9.72 7.72
N LEU A 500 24.57 8.72 8.61
CA LEU A 500 25.76 8.00 9.06
C LEU A 500 26.56 7.36 7.91
N PRO A 501 25.91 6.62 6.96
CA PRO A 501 26.64 6.07 5.82
C PRO A 501 27.17 7.11 4.80
N ILE A 502 26.64 8.34 4.84
CA ILE A 502 27.13 9.45 4.01
C ILE A 502 28.32 10.14 4.68
N LEU A 503 28.20 10.45 5.98
CA LEU A 503 29.24 11.13 6.74
C LEU A 503 30.43 10.23 7.05
N LEU A 504 30.19 8.94 7.22
CA LEU A 504 31.19 7.91 7.55
C LEU A 504 31.12 6.79 6.47
N PRO A 505 31.64 7.02 5.25
CA PRO A 505 31.57 6.05 4.15
C PRO A 505 32.18 4.68 4.50
N GLY A 506 33.17 4.64 5.40
CA GLY A 506 33.76 3.40 5.89
C GLY A 506 32.80 2.42 6.55
N LEU A 507 31.64 2.89 7.05
CA LEU A 507 30.59 2.01 7.58
C LEU A 507 30.04 1.08 6.50
N ARG A 508 30.03 1.50 5.24
CA ARG A 508 29.52 0.69 4.13
C ARG A 508 30.36 -0.54 3.83
N THR A 509 31.64 -0.49 4.14
CA THR A 509 32.62 -1.57 3.89
C THR A 509 33.04 -2.32 5.14
N GLN A 510 32.50 -1.93 6.31
CA GLN A 510 32.84 -2.54 7.58
C GLN A 510 32.25 -3.97 7.66
N THR A 511 33.10 -4.98 7.83
CA THR A 511 32.74 -6.40 7.82
C THR A 511 31.61 -6.74 8.80
N ASN A 512 31.62 -6.14 9.99
CA ASN A 512 30.57 -6.37 10.99
C ASN A 512 29.18 -5.87 10.56
N LEU A 513 29.10 -4.94 9.63
CA LEU A 513 27.88 -4.41 9.06
C LEU A 513 27.49 -5.05 7.71
N LEU A 514 28.34 -5.92 7.16
CA LEU A 514 28.07 -6.69 5.95
C LEU A 514 27.55 -8.10 6.24
N LYS A 515 27.01 -8.32 7.45
CA LYS A 515 26.39 -9.60 7.82
C LYS A 515 25.15 -9.88 6.98
N THR A 516 24.99 -11.14 6.60
CA THR A 516 23.81 -11.66 5.89
C THR A 516 23.13 -12.72 6.74
N THR A 517 21.85 -12.96 6.50
CA THR A 517 21.15 -14.15 7.01
C THR A 517 21.77 -15.40 6.42
N GLU A 518 21.67 -16.52 7.13
CA GLU A 518 21.99 -17.81 6.54
C GLU A 518 20.99 -18.17 5.45
N PRO A 519 21.44 -18.88 4.39
CA PRO A 519 20.50 -19.41 3.40
C PRO A 519 19.62 -20.45 4.09
N GLN A 520 18.31 -20.28 3.98
CA GLN A 520 17.38 -21.24 4.58
C GLN A 520 16.82 -22.16 3.51
N THR A 521 16.83 -23.44 3.81
CA THR A 521 16.23 -24.47 2.99
C THR A 521 14.94 -24.93 3.65
N ILE A 522 13.82 -24.69 3.00
CA ILE A 522 12.50 -25.14 3.44
C ILE A 522 12.09 -26.32 2.56
N MET A 523 11.84 -27.46 3.19
CA MET A 523 11.30 -28.63 2.51
C MET A 523 9.80 -28.73 2.83
N ARG A 524 8.98 -28.85 1.80
CA ARG A 524 7.53 -29.07 1.91
C ARG A 524 7.13 -30.23 1.03
N THR A 525 6.23 -31.06 1.52
CA THR A 525 5.67 -32.18 0.76
C THR A 525 4.33 -31.75 0.19
N TYR A 526 4.18 -31.88 -1.12
CA TYR A 526 3.00 -31.53 -1.90
C TYR A 526 2.56 -32.69 -2.77
N GLN A 527 1.32 -32.63 -3.26
CA GLN A 527 0.87 -33.47 -4.36
C GLN A 527 1.19 -32.78 -5.68
N ALA A 528 1.74 -33.53 -6.63
CA ALA A 528 2.15 -33.01 -7.91
C ALA A 528 0.93 -32.58 -8.74
N ARG A 529 0.94 -31.33 -9.19
CA ARG A 529 -0.02 -30.78 -10.15
C ARG A 529 0.61 -30.70 -11.53
N GLU A 530 -0.17 -30.38 -12.56
CA GLU A 530 0.31 -30.40 -13.96
C GLU A 530 1.53 -29.52 -14.19
N MET A 531 1.58 -28.34 -13.58
CA MET A 531 2.74 -27.45 -13.65
C MET A 531 4.00 -28.04 -13.01
N ASP A 532 3.87 -28.77 -11.89
CA ASP A 532 5.01 -29.44 -11.25
C ASP A 532 5.54 -30.58 -12.15
N VAL A 533 4.65 -31.34 -12.78
CA VAL A 533 5.01 -32.43 -13.70
C VAL A 533 5.71 -31.87 -14.94
N THR A 534 5.15 -30.80 -15.54
CA THR A 534 5.72 -30.15 -16.72
C THR A 534 7.12 -29.60 -16.41
N GLN A 535 7.26 -28.91 -15.27
CA GLN A 535 8.55 -28.40 -14.82
C GLN A 535 9.56 -29.52 -14.60
N ARG A 536 9.16 -30.61 -13.94
CA ARG A 536 10.02 -31.77 -13.72
C ARG A 536 10.48 -32.41 -15.04
N GLN A 537 9.65 -32.47 -16.06
CA GLN A 537 10.03 -32.95 -17.38
C GLN A 537 11.06 -32.03 -18.04
N GLN A 538 10.94 -30.72 -17.87
CA GLN A 538 11.93 -29.75 -18.34
C GLN A 538 13.26 -29.91 -17.59
N ASP A 539 13.22 -30.07 -16.27
CA ASP A 539 14.42 -30.30 -15.45
C ASP A 539 15.17 -31.58 -15.89
N ILE A 540 14.43 -32.67 -16.19
CA ILE A 540 15.02 -33.92 -16.70
C ILE A 540 15.68 -33.68 -18.09
N LYS A 541 15.00 -32.98 -19.00
CA LYS A 541 15.57 -32.65 -20.33
C LYS A 541 16.85 -31.81 -20.20
N GLN A 542 16.83 -30.82 -19.33
CA GLN A 542 18.00 -29.97 -19.09
C GLN A 542 19.15 -30.77 -18.45
N TRP A 543 18.85 -31.66 -17.49
CA TRP A 543 19.86 -32.54 -16.89
C TRP A 543 20.52 -33.45 -17.96
N GLN A 544 19.75 -33.92 -18.95
CA GLN A 544 20.30 -34.74 -20.05
C GLN A 544 21.31 -33.97 -20.90
N THR A 545 21.20 -32.64 -21.01
CA THR A 545 22.12 -31.77 -21.79
C THR A 545 23.38 -31.37 -21.03
N LEU A 546 23.50 -31.69 -19.73
CA LEU A 546 24.68 -31.39 -18.93
C LEU A 546 25.89 -32.19 -19.36
N SER A 547 27.08 -31.65 -19.15
CA SER A 547 28.34 -32.38 -19.34
C SER A 547 28.48 -33.53 -18.31
N ASP A 548 29.27 -34.52 -18.63
CA ASP A 548 29.45 -35.68 -17.73
C ASP A 548 30.02 -35.29 -16.36
N LEU A 549 30.83 -34.24 -16.31
CA LEU A 549 31.37 -33.68 -15.08
C LEU A 549 30.29 -33.02 -14.20
N GLU A 550 29.36 -32.33 -14.80
CA GLU A 550 28.23 -31.70 -14.13
C GLU A 550 27.20 -32.73 -13.66
N LYS A 551 26.97 -33.79 -14.43
CA LYS A 551 26.10 -34.92 -14.04
C LYS A 551 26.62 -35.68 -12.80
N GLN A 552 27.94 -35.77 -12.63
CA GLN A 552 28.51 -36.37 -11.41
C GLN A 552 28.20 -35.56 -10.15
N SER A 553 28.10 -34.22 -10.27
CA SER A 553 27.84 -33.32 -9.15
C SER A 553 26.34 -33.03 -8.93
N THR A 554 25.48 -33.39 -9.87
CA THR A 554 24.05 -33.04 -9.88
C THR A 554 23.20 -34.31 -9.99
N PRO A 555 22.39 -34.64 -8.99
CA PRO A 555 21.55 -35.83 -9.04
C PRO A 555 20.51 -35.73 -10.16
N GLN A 556 20.23 -36.83 -10.84
CA GLN A 556 19.18 -36.87 -11.85
C GLN A 556 17.81 -36.59 -11.21
N PRO A 557 17.02 -35.63 -11.71
CA PRO A 557 15.67 -35.42 -11.23
C PRO A 557 14.82 -36.67 -11.41
N ALA A 558 14.18 -37.16 -10.34
CA ALA A 558 13.28 -38.31 -10.42
C ALA A 558 12.04 -37.98 -11.23
N HIS A 559 11.51 -38.94 -11.96
CA HIS A 559 10.23 -38.77 -12.69
C HIS A 559 9.10 -38.43 -11.70
N LEU A 560 8.18 -37.59 -12.09
CA LEU A 560 7.06 -37.15 -11.27
C LEU A 560 5.76 -37.36 -12.02
N GLU A 561 4.80 -38.06 -11.40
CA GLU A 561 3.48 -38.32 -11.94
C GLU A 561 2.43 -37.40 -11.29
N LEU A 562 1.35 -37.12 -12.02
CA LEU A 562 0.23 -36.30 -11.53
C LEU A 562 -0.36 -36.94 -10.25
N GLY A 563 -0.57 -36.14 -9.20
CA GLY A 563 -1.08 -36.61 -7.91
C GLY A 563 -0.07 -37.34 -7.03
N GLN A 564 1.16 -37.58 -7.49
CA GLN A 564 2.23 -38.18 -6.69
C GLN A 564 2.69 -37.21 -5.59
N SER A 565 2.84 -37.74 -4.36
CA SER A 565 3.44 -36.96 -3.28
C SER A 565 4.94 -36.80 -3.51
N PHE A 566 5.43 -35.56 -3.47
CA PHE A 566 6.84 -35.24 -3.65
C PHE A 566 7.26 -34.11 -2.69
N THR A 567 8.55 -34.11 -2.35
CA THR A 567 9.12 -33.02 -1.54
C THR A 567 9.76 -31.98 -2.44
N LYS A 568 9.27 -30.75 -2.34
CA LYS A 568 9.84 -29.58 -3.02
C LYS A 568 10.72 -28.80 -2.06
N THR A 569 11.90 -28.46 -2.53
CA THR A 569 12.90 -27.72 -1.75
C THR A 569 12.93 -26.28 -2.22
N PHE A 570 12.64 -25.36 -1.29
CA PHE A 570 12.73 -23.92 -1.53
C PHE A 570 14.00 -23.40 -0.86
N GLN A 571 14.80 -22.69 -1.62
CA GLN A 571 16.00 -22.03 -1.13
C GLN A 571 15.78 -20.53 -1.01
N HIS A 572 15.96 -20.03 0.19
CA HIS A 572 15.95 -18.60 0.43
C HIS A 572 17.39 -18.06 0.39
N PRO A 573 17.70 -17.17 -0.54
CA PRO A 573 19.06 -16.64 -0.66
C PRO A 573 19.42 -15.79 0.56
N ARG A 574 20.73 -15.69 0.80
CA ARG A 574 21.26 -14.77 1.81
C ARG A 574 20.78 -13.36 1.56
N ARG A 575 20.24 -12.69 2.57
CA ARG A 575 19.85 -11.28 2.49
C ARG A 575 20.61 -10.47 3.53
N SER A 576 20.93 -9.23 3.19
CA SER A 576 21.58 -8.31 4.14
C SER A 576 20.68 -8.08 5.35
N ILE A 577 21.28 -8.10 6.55
CA ILE A 577 20.57 -7.84 7.80
C ILE A 577 20.41 -6.33 8.02
N PHE A 578 21.47 -5.56 7.79
CA PHE A 578 21.51 -4.15 8.22
C PHE A 578 21.25 -3.14 7.11
N TRP A 579 21.39 -3.52 5.82
CA TRP A 579 21.28 -2.60 4.69
C TRP A 579 19.99 -2.81 3.89
N THR A 580 19.19 -1.76 3.76
CA THR A 580 17.85 -1.84 3.14
C THR A 580 17.86 -2.15 1.64
N LYS A 581 18.94 -1.79 0.91
CA LYS A 581 19.14 -2.14 -0.51
C LYS A 581 20.15 -3.27 -0.72
N GLY A 582 20.48 -3.99 0.35
CA GLY A 582 21.39 -5.15 0.30
C GLY A 582 22.87 -4.80 0.26
N ILE A 583 23.68 -5.82 0.00
CA ILE A 583 25.12 -5.72 -0.17
C ILE A 583 25.40 -5.81 -1.66
N LYS A 584 26.15 -4.86 -2.18
CA LYS A 584 26.59 -4.77 -3.59
C LYS A 584 28.10 -4.91 -3.69
N GLN A 585 28.61 -5.17 -4.88
CA GLN A 585 30.05 -5.14 -5.18
C GLN A 585 30.38 -3.90 -5.99
N ASP A 586 31.50 -3.26 -5.67
CA ASP A 586 32.06 -2.15 -6.48
C ASP A 586 32.79 -2.67 -7.72
N SER A 587 33.30 -1.77 -8.55
CA SER A 587 34.06 -2.13 -9.76
C SER A 587 35.36 -2.92 -9.48
N GLN A 588 35.81 -2.95 -8.22
CA GLN A 588 37.01 -3.70 -7.78
C GLN A 588 36.61 -5.03 -7.08
N GLY A 589 35.32 -5.41 -7.10
CA GLY A 589 34.82 -6.63 -6.46
C GLY A 589 34.67 -6.55 -4.94
N ARG A 590 34.86 -5.37 -4.32
CA ARG A 590 34.71 -5.21 -2.86
C ARG A 590 33.26 -5.06 -2.49
N ALA A 591 32.83 -5.83 -1.49
CA ALA A 591 31.47 -5.75 -0.98
C ALA A 591 31.22 -4.45 -0.21
N TYR A 592 30.08 -3.80 -0.45
CA TYR A 592 29.64 -2.63 0.30
C TYR A 592 28.12 -2.63 0.54
N GLY A 593 27.70 -2.08 1.69
CA GLY A 593 26.29 -1.94 2.04
C GLY A 593 25.61 -0.80 1.28
N SER A 594 24.45 -1.05 0.70
CA SER A 594 23.67 -0.11 -0.10
C SER A 594 22.35 0.25 0.58
N GLY A 595 21.92 1.50 0.44
CA GLY A 595 20.70 2.01 1.06
C GLY A 595 20.91 2.59 2.46
N MET A 596 19.88 2.52 3.30
CA MET A 596 19.91 2.98 4.69
C MET A 596 20.42 1.88 5.62
N LEU A 597 21.05 2.28 6.73
CA LEU A 597 21.54 1.38 7.77
C LEU A 597 20.46 1.19 8.84
N SER A 598 19.97 -0.01 9.07
CA SER A 598 18.98 -0.33 10.12
C SER A 598 19.62 -0.34 11.50
N LEU A 599 19.66 0.82 12.18
CA LEU A 599 20.31 0.98 13.47
C LEU A 599 19.68 0.11 14.56
N GLU A 600 18.38 -0.11 14.50
CA GLU A 600 17.65 -0.98 15.43
C GLU A 600 18.15 -2.42 15.37
N LEU A 601 18.42 -2.95 14.17
CA LEU A 601 18.98 -4.30 14.01
C LEU A 601 20.45 -4.35 14.41
N VAL A 602 21.22 -3.28 14.14
CA VAL A 602 22.60 -3.17 14.63
C VAL A 602 22.63 -3.19 16.16
N LEU A 603 21.70 -2.51 16.83
CA LEU A 603 21.59 -2.53 18.28
C LEU A 603 21.23 -3.92 18.80
N LEU A 604 20.28 -4.62 18.20
CA LEU A 604 19.92 -5.98 18.59
C LEU A 604 21.10 -6.97 18.46
N ASP A 605 21.85 -6.88 17.35
CA ASP A 605 23.05 -7.69 17.15
C ASP A 605 24.12 -7.41 18.23
N ARG A 606 24.30 -6.13 18.62
CA ARG A 606 25.21 -5.75 19.69
C ARG A 606 24.75 -6.20 21.08
N LEU A 607 23.45 -6.37 21.29
CA LEU A 607 22.87 -6.93 22.50
C LEU A 607 22.96 -8.46 22.56
N GLY A 608 23.52 -9.11 21.52
CA GLY A 608 23.77 -10.53 21.49
C GLY A 608 22.67 -11.36 20.84
N LEU A 609 21.70 -10.74 20.13
CA LEU A 609 20.74 -11.52 19.32
C LEU A 609 21.42 -12.01 18.06
N ALA A 610 21.33 -13.32 17.82
CA ALA A 610 21.91 -13.97 16.64
C ALA A 610 21.02 -13.75 15.39
N LEU A 611 21.06 -12.52 14.84
CA LEU A 611 20.20 -12.13 13.71
C LEU A 611 20.54 -12.88 12.40
N HIS A 612 21.72 -13.47 12.30
CA HIS A 612 22.15 -14.26 11.14
C HIS A 612 21.43 -15.62 11.06
N ASP A 613 21.04 -16.18 12.20
CA ASP A 613 20.29 -17.44 12.27
C ASP A 613 18.80 -17.26 11.91
N ASN A 614 18.32 -16.02 11.99
CA ASN A 614 16.94 -15.69 11.68
C ASN A 614 16.68 -15.68 10.17
N CYS A 615 15.45 -16.04 9.78
CA CYS A 615 14.99 -15.72 8.41
C CYS A 615 14.82 -14.20 8.23
N TYR A 616 14.89 -13.76 6.99
CA TYR A 616 14.72 -12.34 6.64
C TYR A 616 13.40 -11.77 7.18
N ALA A 617 12.28 -12.50 7.04
CA ALA A 617 10.98 -12.08 7.52
C ALA A 617 10.94 -11.85 9.03
N LEU A 618 11.68 -12.62 9.82
CA LEU A 618 11.75 -12.44 11.28
C LEU A 618 12.54 -11.18 11.65
N ASN A 619 13.67 -10.93 10.99
CA ASN A 619 14.44 -9.69 11.20
C ASN A 619 13.64 -8.45 10.81
N GLU A 620 12.90 -8.49 9.69
CA GLU A 620 11.98 -7.42 9.30
C GLU A 620 10.83 -7.23 10.31
N THR A 621 10.31 -8.33 10.86
CA THR A 621 9.28 -8.28 11.92
C THR A 621 9.80 -7.55 13.16
N LEU A 622 11.01 -7.91 13.62
CA LEU A 622 11.65 -7.23 14.74
C LEU A 622 11.84 -5.73 14.46
N ARG A 623 12.30 -5.40 13.26
CA ARG A 623 12.45 -4.01 12.80
C ARG A 623 11.13 -3.24 12.88
N ILE A 624 10.06 -3.80 12.33
CA ILE A 624 8.72 -3.18 12.33
C ILE A 624 8.20 -3.00 13.76
N LEU A 625 8.33 -4.00 14.62
CA LEU A 625 7.86 -3.91 16.01
C LEU A 625 8.63 -2.85 16.80
N ILE A 626 9.96 -2.78 16.66
CA ILE A 626 10.77 -1.76 17.33
C ILE A 626 10.37 -0.37 16.86
N ARG A 627 10.29 -0.15 15.54
CA ARG A 627 9.88 1.14 14.97
C ARG A 627 8.47 1.55 15.40
N THR A 628 7.57 0.59 15.55
CA THR A 628 6.18 0.86 15.96
C THR A 628 6.05 1.14 17.46
N LEU A 629 6.75 0.40 18.33
CA LEU A 629 6.55 0.46 19.78
C LEU A 629 7.44 1.48 20.48
N VAL A 630 8.69 1.67 20.02
CA VAL A 630 9.65 2.58 20.66
C VAL A 630 9.13 4.01 20.78
N PRO A 631 8.45 4.62 19.80
CA PRO A 631 7.86 5.96 19.94
C PRO A 631 6.89 6.07 21.11
N PHE A 632 6.08 5.04 21.37
CA PHE A 632 5.15 4.99 22.51
C PHE A 632 5.90 4.92 23.84
N LEU A 633 6.94 4.09 23.93
CA LEU A 633 7.75 3.95 25.14
C LEU A 633 8.46 5.26 25.49
N ILE A 634 9.02 5.95 24.48
CA ILE A 634 9.68 7.25 24.68
C ILE A 634 8.67 8.28 25.19
N LEU A 635 7.51 8.40 24.54
CA LEU A 635 6.49 9.35 24.93
C LEU A 635 6.01 9.09 26.37
N ILE A 636 5.72 7.84 26.72
CA ILE A 636 5.30 7.44 28.06
C ILE A 636 6.40 7.76 29.07
N GLY A 637 7.63 7.32 28.84
CA GLY A 637 8.75 7.50 29.75
C GLY A 637 9.07 8.97 30.03
N VAL A 638 9.06 9.82 28.99
CA VAL A 638 9.31 11.27 29.14
C VAL A 638 8.12 11.95 29.80
N SER A 639 6.87 11.63 29.40
CA SER A 639 5.67 12.25 30.00
C SER A 639 5.50 11.91 31.48
N LEU A 640 5.97 10.75 31.94
CA LEU A 640 5.95 10.39 33.36
C LEU A 640 6.97 11.18 34.18
N ARG A 641 8.07 11.64 33.56
CA ARG A 641 9.15 12.38 34.23
C ARG A 641 9.06 13.89 34.08
N THR A 642 8.14 14.40 33.28
CA THR A 642 7.97 15.82 32.98
C THR A 642 6.61 16.33 33.47
N SER A 643 6.46 17.66 33.59
CA SER A 643 5.20 18.30 34.00
C SER A 643 4.06 18.07 33.02
N THR A 644 2.84 17.97 33.51
CA THR A 644 1.63 17.88 32.69
C THR A 644 1.35 19.18 31.95
N ASP A 645 0.66 19.10 30.83
CA ASP A 645 0.13 20.26 30.10
C ASP A 645 -0.97 20.97 30.94
N ALA A 646 -1.26 22.24 30.62
CA ALA A 646 -2.27 23.04 31.30
C ALA A 646 -3.64 22.36 31.36
N THR A 647 -4.20 22.24 32.55
CA THR A 647 -5.47 21.52 32.81
C THR A 647 -6.63 22.07 31.96
N ASP A 648 -6.76 23.40 31.89
CA ASP A 648 -7.84 24.05 31.11
C ASP A 648 -7.82 23.67 29.63
N ARG A 649 -6.63 23.49 29.03
CA ARG A 649 -6.48 23.03 27.64
C ARG A 649 -6.96 21.60 27.51
N LEU A 650 -6.52 20.74 28.42
CA LEU A 650 -6.90 19.33 28.45
C LEU A 650 -8.41 19.17 28.62
N ASP A 651 -9.01 19.93 29.54
CA ASP A 651 -10.44 19.87 29.81
C ASP A 651 -11.26 20.30 28.60
N ARG A 652 -10.89 21.40 27.93
CA ARG A 652 -11.52 21.82 26.67
C ARG A 652 -11.39 20.75 25.58
N PHE A 653 -10.19 20.22 25.39
CA PHE A 653 -9.95 19.20 24.36
C PHE A 653 -10.77 17.93 24.61
N TYR A 654 -10.73 17.39 25.83
CA TYR A 654 -11.45 16.15 26.13
C TYR A 654 -12.95 16.35 26.30
N ALA A 655 -13.44 17.51 26.71
CA ALA A 655 -14.86 17.87 26.64
C ALA A 655 -15.37 17.83 25.20
N LYS A 656 -14.62 18.44 24.27
CA LYS A 656 -14.90 18.40 22.85
C LYS A 656 -14.97 16.96 22.33
N MET A 657 -14.03 16.10 22.68
CA MET A 657 -14.00 14.70 22.25
C MET A 657 -15.09 13.83 22.84
N LYS A 658 -15.64 14.22 24.02
CA LYS A 658 -16.78 13.53 24.68
C LYS A 658 -18.15 13.99 24.15
N THR A 659 -18.20 15.14 23.44
CA THR A 659 -19.44 15.73 22.94
C THR A 659 -19.75 15.21 21.55
N PRO A 660 -20.81 14.41 21.36
CA PRO A 660 -21.23 13.95 20.03
C PRO A 660 -21.54 15.13 19.11
N VAL A 661 -21.31 14.95 17.84
CA VAL A 661 -21.59 15.96 16.84
C VAL A 661 -23.06 15.93 16.46
N LEU A 662 -23.72 17.07 16.53
CA LEU A 662 -25.09 17.25 16.09
C LEU A 662 -25.12 17.71 14.64
N THR A 663 -26.21 17.38 13.92
CA THR A 663 -26.37 17.74 12.51
C THR A 663 -26.74 19.23 12.31
N ASP A 664 -27.36 19.84 13.33
CA ASP A 664 -27.63 21.27 13.34
C ASP A 664 -26.43 22.03 13.92
N PRO A 665 -25.79 22.95 13.16
CA PRO A 665 -24.59 23.68 13.57
C PRO A 665 -24.79 24.52 14.84
N GLU A 666 -25.96 25.14 15.02
CA GLU A 666 -26.24 25.96 16.22
C GLU A 666 -26.41 25.08 17.46
N ALA A 667 -27.13 23.95 17.34
CA ALA A 667 -27.28 22.99 18.41
C ALA A 667 -25.92 22.36 18.78
N ASP A 668 -25.07 22.05 17.78
CA ASP A 668 -23.72 21.52 18.00
C ASP A 668 -22.82 22.51 18.77
N THR A 669 -22.87 23.80 18.38
CA THR A 669 -22.11 24.85 19.06
C THR A 669 -22.58 25.03 20.50
N ARG A 670 -23.89 25.02 20.77
CA ARG A 670 -24.47 25.12 22.12
C ARG A 670 -24.08 23.92 22.98
N ALA A 671 -24.20 22.72 22.44
CA ALA A 671 -23.82 21.48 23.13
C ALA A 671 -22.33 21.45 23.50
N LEU A 672 -21.47 21.91 22.59
CA LEU A 672 -20.04 22.02 22.82
C LEU A 672 -19.72 23.06 23.92
N ALA A 673 -20.34 24.25 23.85
CA ALA A 673 -20.16 25.30 24.87
C ALA A 673 -20.53 24.81 26.26
N SER A 674 -21.69 24.15 26.42
CA SER A 674 -22.15 23.56 27.67
C SER A 674 -21.17 22.48 28.19
N SER A 675 -20.66 21.60 27.31
CA SER A 675 -19.72 20.57 27.69
C SER A 675 -18.36 21.11 28.13
N VAL A 676 -17.91 22.23 27.55
CA VAL A 676 -16.67 22.91 27.94
C VAL A 676 -16.82 23.62 29.29
N GLN A 677 -18.01 24.18 29.59
CA GLN A 677 -18.29 24.80 30.89
C GLN A 677 -18.35 23.78 32.03
N HIS A 678 -18.84 22.57 31.77
CA HIS A 678 -19.02 21.51 32.77
C HIS A 678 -18.33 20.21 32.37
N PRO A 679 -16.97 20.18 32.26
CA PRO A 679 -16.24 19.02 31.74
C PRO A 679 -16.37 17.78 32.65
N GLY A 680 -16.57 17.95 33.95
CA GLY A 680 -16.73 16.86 34.93
C GLY A 680 -17.99 16.01 34.73
N ASP A 681 -19.08 16.58 34.21
CA ASP A 681 -20.33 15.87 33.96
C ASP A 681 -20.17 14.73 32.93
N LEU A 682 -19.18 14.87 32.05
CA LEU A 682 -18.89 13.88 31.00
C LEU A 682 -18.02 12.72 31.50
N ASP A 683 -17.47 12.78 32.72
CA ASP A 683 -16.61 11.72 33.26
C ASP A 683 -17.39 10.43 33.57
N ARG A 684 -18.70 10.51 33.73
CA ARG A 684 -19.59 9.31 33.81
C ARG A 684 -19.52 8.43 32.57
N LYS A 685 -19.18 9.01 31.41
CA LYS A 685 -19.01 8.28 30.14
C LYS A 685 -17.67 7.56 30.04
N LYS A 686 -16.70 7.82 30.91
CA LYS A 686 -15.39 7.16 30.93
C LYS A 686 -15.51 5.73 31.43
N LEU A 687 -14.72 4.83 30.86
CA LEU A 687 -14.57 3.45 31.34
C LEU A 687 -13.86 3.44 32.70
N PHE A 688 -12.88 4.33 32.89
CA PHE A 688 -12.10 4.51 34.12
C PHE A 688 -12.24 5.96 34.62
N PRO A 689 -13.32 6.33 35.35
CA PRO A 689 -13.62 7.72 35.68
C PRO A 689 -12.52 8.44 36.50
N LYS A 690 -11.83 7.71 37.38
CA LYS A 690 -10.79 8.27 38.26
C LYS A 690 -9.38 8.24 37.68
N SER A 691 -9.21 7.77 36.45
CA SER A 691 -7.89 7.64 35.82
C SER A 691 -7.59 8.78 34.85
N SER A 692 -6.30 8.96 34.52
CA SER A 692 -5.87 9.87 33.45
C SER A 692 -6.16 9.35 32.04
N TRP A 693 -6.72 8.15 31.90
CA TRP A 693 -7.09 7.56 30.63
C TRP A 693 -8.49 8.00 30.19
N GLU A 694 -8.65 8.34 28.91
CA GLU A 694 -9.86 8.86 28.29
C GLU A 694 -10.51 7.81 27.38
N PHE A 695 -10.64 6.57 27.89
CA PHE A 695 -11.43 5.53 27.24
C PHE A 695 -12.90 5.71 27.60
N HIS A 696 -13.79 5.66 26.58
CA HIS A 696 -15.23 5.82 26.77
C HIS A 696 -15.92 4.45 26.82
N LYS A 697 -17.02 4.39 27.55
CA LYS A 697 -17.93 3.26 27.52
C LYS A 697 -18.54 3.16 26.13
N TRP A 698 -18.63 1.98 25.60
CA TRP A 698 -19.26 1.73 24.31
C TRP A 698 -20.76 1.90 24.40
N THR A 699 -21.34 2.55 23.39
CA THR A 699 -22.79 2.58 23.17
C THR A 699 -23.23 1.27 22.51
N ARG A 700 -24.55 1.02 22.47
CA ARG A 700 -25.10 -0.11 21.72
C ARG A 700 -24.69 -0.07 20.23
N THR A 701 -24.67 1.13 19.64
CA THR A 701 -24.23 1.34 18.26
C THR A 701 -22.75 0.99 18.07
N ASP A 702 -21.88 1.36 19.02
CA ASP A 702 -20.46 1.03 18.98
C ASP A 702 -20.26 -0.48 19.03
N PHE A 703 -20.93 -1.18 19.97
CA PHE A 703 -20.78 -2.62 20.17
C PHE A 703 -21.27 -3.42 18.96
N TRP A 704 -22.54 -3.21 18.55
CA TRP A 704 -23.12 -3.98 17.46
C TRP A 704 -22.43 -3.70 16.12
N GLY A 705 -22.11 -2.45 15.83
CA GLY A 705 -21.44 -2.12 14.58
C GLY A 705 -19.99 -2.66 14.52
N PHE A 706 -19.26 -2.65 15.65
CA PHE A 706 -17.97 -3.30 15.74
C PHE A 706 -18.06 -4.81 15.55
N LEU A 707 -19.02 -5.47 16.23
CA LEU A 707 -19.23 -6.90 16.11
C LEU A 707 -19.62 -7.32 14.69
N ILE A 708 -20.56 -6.62 14.05
CA ILE A 708 -20.95 -6.87 12.65
C ILE A 708 -19.73 -6.69 11.74
N SER A 709 -18.92 -5.65 11.97
CA SER A 709 -17.71 -5.41 11.21
C SER A 709 -16.69 -6.56 11.37
N CYS A 710 -16.51 -7.10 12.59
CA CYS A 710 -15.67 -8.28 12.81
C CYS A 710 -16.19 -9.51 12.05
N VAL A 711 -17.52 -9.75 12.08
CA VAL A 711 -18.14 -10.85 11.34
C VAL A 711 -17.89 -10.73 9.84
N ILE A 712 -18.03 -9.53 9.27
CA ILE A 712 -17.73 -9.30 7.85
C ILE A 712 -16.26 -9.55 7.56
N ALA A 713 -15.33 -9.13 8.45
CA ALA A 713 -13.90 -9.39 8.26
C ALA A 713 -13.58 -10.90 8.24
N VAL A 714 -14.19 -11.66 9.15
CA VAL A 714 -14.07 -13.13 9.16
C VAL A 714 -14.69 -13.75 7.91
N ALA A 715 -15.85 -13.23 7.47
CA ALA A 715 -16.49 -13.70 6.24
C ALA A 715 -15.64 -13.48 4.98
N VAL A 716 -14.89 -12.35 4.89
CA VAL A 716 -13.96 -12.11 3.77
C VAL A 716 -12.81 -13.14 3.78
N VAL A 717 -12.24 -13.46 4.94
CA VAL A 717 -11.22 -14.51 5.06
C VAL A 717 -11.82 -15.89 4.74
N GLY A 718 -13.03 -16.17 5.23
CA GLY A 718 -13.76 -17.40 4.92
C GLY A 718 -14.04 -17.55 3.43
N LEU A 719 -14.43 -16.48 2.76
CA LEU A 719 -14.59 -16.45 1.30
C LEU A 719 -13.26 -16.76 0.59
N LEU A 720 -12.16 -16.16 1.02
CA LEU A 720 -10.84 -16.43 0.47
C LEU A 720 -10.49 -17.92 0.61
N ILE A 721 -10.66 -18.51 1.80
CA ILE A 721 -10.42 -19.94 2.05
C ILE A 721 -11.35 -20.81 1.18
N MET A 722 -12.64 -20.51 1.14
CA MET A 722 -13.60 -21.28 0.34
C MET A 722 -13.23 -21.30 -1.14
N LEU A 723 -12.85 -20.14 -1.68
CA LEU A 723 -12.48 -20.03 -3.08
C LEU A 723 -11.17 -20.78 -3.41
N THR A 724 -10.21 -20.86 -2.47
CA THR A 724 -8.98 -21.64 -2.68
C THR A 724 -9.21 -23.15 -2.60
N GLN A 725 -10.35 -23.62 -2.15
CA GLN A 725 -10.68 -25.04 -2.03
C GLN A 725 -11.52 -25.55 -3.24
N ILE A 726 -11.93 -24.67 -4.15
CA ILE A 726 -12.68 -25.10 -5.35
C ILE A 726 -11.75 -25.88 -6.26
N GLY A 727 -12.05 -27.16 -6.45
CA GLY A 727 -11.25 -28.08 -7.29
C GLY A 727 -10.07 -28.74 -6.55
N ALA A 728 -10.00 -28.62 -5.23
CA ALA A 728 -8.97 -29.26 -4.40
C ALA A 728 -9.11 -30.78 -4.36
#